data_1435586c121427601ad621107b95b085
#
_entry.id   1435586c121427601ad621107b95b085
#
_cell.length_a   1.000
_cell.length_b   1.000
_cell.length_c   1.000
_cell.angle_alpha   90.00
_cell.angle_beta   90.00
_cell.angle_gamma   90.00
#
_symmetry.space_group_name_H-M   'P 1'
#
loop_
_entity.id
_entity.type
_entity.pdbx_description
1 polymer ?
#
loop_
_entity_poly.entity_id
_entity_poly.type
_entity_poly.pdbx_seq_one_letter_code
_entity_poly.pdbx_strand_id
1 'polypeptide(L)'
;MSRLAFAALAVILFPASTPAQQTSVAPDLDTRLSSTTLLGTRPAPGLTATPPPAEGTFTPTWETQKHARTYLLGIPAPRGQIVDRNGNPLAQNRVSYNLAAAFPTPLQYSDREVGPFVQAQVLAAQAILGRPIAVSSDQALKHYKNRGVLPFVIAQDLKPNEIEAVKHANPQHLVLQATYQRHYPNGVLAGHVVGYAGRTGRTADGPIQNNDLLWPGAEGREGLEQAFDDQLQGKPGQLNMSFDAGGRKASEQVAVPPQPGYNVITTLDENLQRLCEQSLAKGTRRGALVILDPNNGDILALASWPPLNPNLFVPNISSADYKALQDDKDIPLLPRAYRSAYPPGSVFKVFVGLAALNSGKIQPGDEFSCPASLEIGNLTFRNWKKSDAGSLTFADALTQSCNTWFYQCGMKIGARVITEHAARLGLGMRTGIPLNGEAEGRVMNDDYMTKVYKRHLYNGDIANLSIGQGDTLISPLQMAQAMAAVGNGGTLYQTRLVSQVQSIDGQIVTAYNVRARGEIEIPNEVMKELRRAMVQVVESRMGTAGKAQVDGVHVAGKTGTAQWGPKNNERTAAWFAGFAPADKPRYAFAALYEGEANNDDVHGGTFAAPIVGRVLKELFKDEPKKKNKDKDKDKDKDKEKHPDEDAPPDGPAPKAEPVRNDPPPSARPVPTPIPGRRPLFPTRTNAR
;
A
#
# COMPACT_ATOMS: atom_id res chain seq x y z
N MET A 1 19.47 -35.98 44.65
CA MET A 1 18.41 -37.01 44.77
C MET A 1 17.21 -36.43 44.05
N SER A 2 17.11 -36.64 42.76
CA SER A 2 16.41 -37.68 42.04
C SER A 2 14.89 -37.71 42.28
N ARG A 3 14.14 -37.23 41.26
CA ARG A 3 13.07 -37.99 40.61
C ARG A 3 12.52 -37.25 39.38
N LEU A 4 12.74 -37.87 38.23
CA LEU A 4 12.06 -37.65 36.95
C LEU A 4 10.59 -38.07 37.08
N ALA A 5 9.69 -37.33 36.43
CA ALA A 5 8.35 -37.81 36.06
C ALA A 5 8.10 -37.57 34.60
N PHE A 6 7.99 -38.67 33.85
CA PHE A 6 7.52 -38.75 32.46
C PHE A 6 6.06 -38.39 32.38
N ALA A 7 5.66 -37.54 31.46
CA ALA A 7 4.27 -37.39 31.06
C ALA A 7 4.13 -37.83 29.59
N ALA A 8 3.28 -38.82 29.39
CA ALA A 8 3.00 -39.50 28.14
C ALA A 8 2.18 -38.60 27.20
N LEU A 9 2.59 -38.62 25.93
CA LEU A 9 1.94 -37.97 24.78
C LEU A 9 0.82 -38.92 24.28
N ALA A 10 -0.44 -38.56 24.46
CA ALA A 10 -1.58 -39.28 23.87
C ALA A 10 -1.82 -38.74 22.46
N VAL A 11 -1.56 -39.59 21.47
CA VAL A 11 -1.92 -39.36 20.05
C VAL A 11 -3.38 -39.77 19.88
N ILE A 12 -4.25 -38.80 19.59
CA ILE A 12 -5.63 -39.04 19.16
C ILE A 12 -5.66 -39.12 17.65
N LEU A 13 -5.85 -40.34 17.13
CA LEU A 13 -6.15 -40.64 15.73
C LEU A 13 -7.62 -40.31 15.44
N PHE A 14 -7.89 -39.38 14.54
CA PHE A 14 -9.19 -39.23 13.91
C PHE A 14 -9.28 -40.06 12.62
N PRO A 15 -10.36 -40.75 12.33
CA PRO A 15 -10.51 -41.53 11.12
C PRO A 15 -10.79 -40.63 9.91
N ALA A 16 -10.15 -40.96 8.81
CA ALA A 16 -10.33 -40.33 7.50
C ALA A 16 -11.74 -40.60 6.98
N SER A 17 -12.50 -39.56 6.68
CA SER A 17 -13.74 -39.60 5.92
C SER A 17 -13.45 -39.54 4.42
N THR A 18 -13.90 -40.56 3.72
CA THR A 18 -13.92 -40.69 2.24
C THR A 18 -14.76 -39.59 1.60
N PRO A 19 -14.33 -39.01 0.44
CA PRO A 19 -15.16 -38.07 -0.28
C PRO A 19 -16.23 -38.80 -1.10
N ALA A 20 -17.48 -38.35 -0.97
CA ALA A 20 -18.62 -38.77 -1.78
C ALA A 20 -18.46 -38.26 -3.21
N GLN A 21 -18.58 -39.17 -4.17
CA GLN A 21 -18.72 -38.87 -5.59
C GLN A 21 -20.02 -38.10 -5.85
N GLN A 22 -19.92 -36.86 -6.29
CA GLN A 22 -21.04 -36.16 -6.94
C GLN A 22 -20.95 -36.40 -8.44
N THR A 23 -21.90 -37.18 -8.94
CA THR A 23 -22.22 -37.32 -10.36
C THR A 23 -22.88 -36.03 -10.86
N SER A 24 -22.17 -35.26 -11.67
CA SER A 24 -22.77 -34.17 -12.46
C SER A 24 -23.38 -34.70 -13.73
N VAL A 25 -24.70 -34.57 -13.81
CA VAL A 25 -25.48 -34.78 -15.04
C VAL A 25 -25.35 -33.51 -15.89
N ALA A 26 -24.74 -33.61 -17.07
CA ALA A 26 -24.76 -32.58 -18.09
C ALA A 26 -26.08 -32.62 -18.87
N PRO A 27 -26.69 -31.48 -19.21
CA PRO A 27 -27.79 -31.49 -20.18
C PRO A 27 -27.26 -31.46 -21.61
N ASP A 28 -27.70 -32.46 -22.39
CA ASP A 28 -27.63 -32.50 -23.85
C ASP A 28 -28.35 -31.28 -24.47
N LEU A 29 -27.64 -30.54 -25.30
CA LEU A 29 -28.24 -29.58 -26.22
C LEU A 29 -27.84 -29.96 -27.66
N ASP A 30 -28.64 -30.82 -28.24
CA ASP A 30 -28.68 -31.14 -29.64
C ASP A 30 -29.23 -29.93 -30.43
N THR A 31 -28.42 -29.27 -31.21
CA THR A 31 -28.86 -28.32 -32.22
C THR A 31 -28.16 -28.60 -33.54
N ARG A 32 -28.84 -29.40 -34.33
CA ARG A 32 -28.61 -29.54 -35.77
C ARG A 32 -28.79 -28.19 -36.46
N LEU A 33 -27.74 -27.70 -37.11
CA LEU A 33 -27.89 -26.69 -38.17
C LEU A 33 -27.30 -27.21 -39.46
N SER A 34 -28.19 -27.17 -40.43
CA SER A 34 -28.14 -27.69 -41.79
C SER A 34 -26.95 -27.13 -42.59
N SER A 35 -26.35 -28.04 -43.34
CA SER A 35 -25.46 -27.78 -44.45
C SER A 35 -26.19 -27.01 -45.56
N THR A 36 -25.66 -25.84 -45.94
CA THR A 36 -26.01 -25.20 -47.22
C THR A 36 -24.79 -25.25 -48.12
N THR A 37 -24.95 -26.08 -49.14
CA THR A 37 -24.08 -26.24 -50.29
C THR A 37 -24.03 -24.95 -51.09
N LEU A 38 -22.86 -24.42 -51.37
CA LEU A 38 -22.62 -23.44 -52.41
C LEU A 38 -21.59 -23.98 -53.41
N LEU A 39 -22.04 -24.02 -54.61
CA LEU A 39 -21.44 -24.53 -55.83
C LEU A 39 -20.13 -23.85 -56.22
N GLY A 40 -19.30 -24.66 -56.76
CA GLY A 40 -18.09 -24.57 -57.48
C GLY A 40 -17.75 -23.34 -58.31
N THR A 41 -16.43 -23.02 -58.26
CA THR A 41 -15.73 -22.45 -59.41
C THR A 41 -14.50 -23.32 -59.69
N ARG A 42 -14.41 -23.79 -60.93
CA ARG A 42 -13.29 -24.53 -61.51
C ARG A 42 -12.00 -23.72 -61.43
N PRO A 43 -10.86 -24.33 -61.11
CA PRO A 43 -9.56 -23.70 -61.35
C PRO A 43 -9.17 -23.82 -62.82
N ALA A 44 -8.56 -22.75 -63.34
CA ALA A 44 -7.96 -22.71 -64.70
C ALA A 44 -6.75 -23.65 -64.78
N PRO A 45 -6.49 -24.26 -65.96
CA PRO A 45 -5.34 -25.17 -66.08
C PRO A 45 -4.04 -24.42 -66.38
N GLY A 46 -2.97 -24.86 -65.73
CA GLY A 46 -1.64 -24.80 -66.28
C GLY A 46 -0.72 -23.71 -65.79
N LEU A 47 0.00 -23.97 -64.71
CA LEU A 47 1.43 -23.70 -64.59
C LEU A 47 2.00 -24.83 -63.77
N THR A 48 2.69 -25.76 -64.48
CA THR A 48 3.54 -26.76 -63.84
C THR A 48 4.74 -26.06 -63.19
N ALA A 49 4.64 -25.84 -61.91
CA ALA A 49 5.83 -25.48 -61.10
C ALA A 49 6.71 -26.74 -61.03
N THR A 50 7.87 -26.64 -61.63
CA THR A 50 8.97 -27.60 -61.39
C THR A 50 9.19 -27.71 -59.87
N PRO A 51 9.22 -28.92 -59.31
CA PRO A 51 9.55 -29.06 -57.89
C PRO A 51 10.96 -28.52 -57.69
N PRO A 52 11.22 -27.79 -56.57
CA PRO A 52 12.57 -27.42 -56.22
C PRO A 52 13.44 -28.68 -56.14
N PRO A 53 14.73 -28.61 -56.49
CA PRO A 53 15.62 -29.77 -56.38
C PRO A 53 15.50 -30.29 -54.96
N ALA A 54 15.34 -31.60 -54.81
CA ALA A 54 15.30 -32.26 -53.52
C ALA A 54 16.51 -31.82 -52.74
N GLU A 55 16.28 -31.01 -51.71
CA GLU A 55 17.33 -30.78 -50.68
C GLU A 55 17.69 -32.15 -50.17
N GLY A 56 18.96 -32.52 -50.39
CA GLY A 56 19.46 -33.74 -49.87
C GLY A 56 19.16 -33.81 -48.38
N THR A 57 18.28 -34.71 -48.03
CA THR A 57 18.05 -35.08 -46.63
C THR A 57 19.37 -35.57 -46.07
N PHE A 58 20.18 -34.65 -45.53
CA PHE A 58 21.29 -35.03 -44.65
C PHE A 58 20.64 -35.69 -43.44
N THR A 59 20.50 -37.01 -43.50
CA THR A 59 20.28 -37.81 -42.32
C THR A 59 21.57 -37.64 -41.48
N PRO A 60 21.48 -37.01 -40.27
CA PRO A 60 22.66 -36.84 -39.46
C PRO A 60 23.27 -38.22 -39.17
N THR A 61 24.56 -38.40 -39.47
CA THR A 61 25.25 -39.64 -39.10
C THR A 61 25.33 -39.72 -37.58
N TRP A 62 25.45 -40.94 -37.03
CA TRP A 62 25.64 -41.17 -35.59
C TRP A 62 26.74 -40.30 -34.98
N GLU A 63 27.82 -40.04 -35.71
CA GLU A 63 28.92 -39.20 -35.26
C GLU A 63 28.54 -37.69 -35.24
N THR A 64 27.81 -37.20 -36.24
CA THR A 64 27.34 -35.80 -36.26
C THR A 64 26.32 -35.56 -35.14
N GLN A 65 25.46 -36.51 -34.82
CA GLN A 65 24.53 -36.40 -33.69
C GLN A 65 25.25 -36.44 -32.33
N LYS A 66 26.34 -37.16 -32.20
CA LYS A 66 27.10 -37.28 -30.95
C LYS A 66 27.81 -35.96 -30.55
N HIS A 67 28.12 -35.11 -31.51
CA HIS A 67 28.87 -33.86 -31.28
C HIS A 67 28.01 -32.61 -31.48
N ALA A 68 26.87 -32.66 -32.16
CA ALA A 68 25.96 -31.54 -32.30
C ALA A 68 25.23 -31.30 -30.98
N ARG A 69 25.24 -30.03 -30.51
CA ARG A 69 24.56 -29.63 -29.28
C ARG A 69 23.55 -28.59 -29.59
N THR A 70 22.34 -28.75 -29.04
CA THR A 70 21.29 -27.75 -29.08
C THR A 70 20.97 -27.35 -27.65
N TYR A 71 21.04 -26.05 -27.37
CA TYR A 71 20.61 -25.49 -26.11
C TYR A 71 19.22 -24.86 -26.29
N LEU A 72 18.31 -25.24 -25.42
CA LEU A 72 16.97 -24.64 -25.31
C LEU A 72 16.99 -23.67 -24.13
N LEU A 73 16.96 -22.37 -24.40
CA LEU A 73 17.10 -21.33 -23.39
C LEU A 73 15.79 -20.55 -23.23
N GLY A 74 15.45 -20.18 -22.02
CA GLY A 74 14.28 -19.37 -21.74
C GLY A 74 14.56 -17.87 -21.98
N ILE A 75 13.68 -17.20 -22.73
CA ILE A 75 13.70 -15.74 -22.86
C ILE A 75 12.75 -15.20 -21.80
N PRO A 76 13.22 -14.49 -20.76
CA PRO A 76 12.33 -13.91 -19.77
C PRO A 76 11.28 -13.00 -20.42
N ALA A 77 10.03 -13.14 -19.98
CA ALA A 77 8.94 -12.32 -20.49
C ALA A 77 8.92 -10.94 -19.83
N PRO A 78 8.44 -9.90 -20.54
CA PRO A 78 8.13 -8.62 -19.92
C PRO A 78 7.02 -8.80 -18.88
N ARG A 79 7.22 -8.22 -17.69
CA ARG A 79 6.23 -8.20 -16.62
C ARG A 79 5.10 -7.23 -16.97
N GLY A 80 3.85 -7.54 -16.65
CA GLY A 80 2.71 -6.66 -16.87
C GLY A 80 2.85 -5.31 -16.17
N GLN A 81 2.10 -4.32 -16.58
CA GLN A 81 2.10 -2.99 -15.99
C GLN A 81 1.18 -2.93 -14.76
N ILE A 82 1.50 -2.04 -13.83
CA ILE A 82 0.57 -1.57 -12.81
C ILE A 82 0.26 -0.12 -13.15
N VAL A 83 -1.02 0.18 -13.37
CA VAL A 83 -1.46 1.52 -13.77
C VAL A 83 -2.49 2.08 -12.80
N ASP A 84 -2.64 3.40 -12.80
CA ASP A 84 -3.70 4.08 -12.07
C ASP A 84 -5.07 3.86 -12.76
N ARG A 85 -6.14 4.42 -12.19
CA ARG A 85 -7.50 4.32 -12.74
C ARG A 85 -7.67 4.96 -14.13
N ASN A 86 -6.75 5.83 -14.53
CA ASN A 86 -6.75 6.59 -15.79
C ASN A 86 -5.80 5.96 -16.84
N GLY A 87 -5.10 4.87 -16.48
CA GLY A 87 -4.12 4.20 -17.34
C GLY A 87 -2.69 4.75 -17.24
N ASN A 88 -2.41 5.68 -16.33
CA ASN A 88 -1.07 6.19 -16.12
C ASN A 88 -0.18 5.13 -15.44
N PRO A 89 1.04 4.87 -15.94
CA PRO A 89 1.88 3.80 -15.42
C PRO A 89 2.48 4.15 -14.05
N LEU A 90 2.19 3.33 -13.05
CA LEU A 90 2.84 3.35 -11.73
C LEU A 90 4.06 2.40 -11.69
N ALA A 91 3.99 1.30 -12.45
CA ALA A 91 5.09 0.37 -12.66
C ALA A 91 5.03 -0.20 -14.08
N GLN A 92 6.17 -0.21 -14.79
CA GLN A 92 6.30 -0.71 -16.15
C GLN A 92 7.67 -1.35 -16.36
N ASN A 93 7.91 -1.93 -17.52
CA ASN A 93 9.24 -2.34 -17.91
C ASN A 93 9.84 -1.29 -18.83
N ARG A 94 11.15 -1.14 -18.74
CA ARG A 94 11.97 -0.45 -19.73
C ARG A 94 12.91 -1.44 -20.39
N VAL A 95 13.23 -1.22 -21.65
CA VAL A 95 14.34 -1.91 -22.31
C VAL A 95 15.62 -1.37 -21.70
N SER A 96 16.43 -2.28 -21.20
CA SER A 96 17.77 -1.99 -20.69
C SER A 96 18.78 -2.79 -21.50
N TYR A 97 20.01 -2.31 -21.62
CA TYR A 97 21.08 -3.00 -22.29
C TYR A 97 22.20 -3.30 -21.33
N ASN A 98 22.67 -4.56 -21.38
CA ASN A 98 23.91 -4.97 -20.74
C ASN A 98 25.03 -5.02 -21.80
N LEU A 99 26.25 -4.74 -21.40
CA LEU A 99 27.42 -5.00 -22.20
C LEU A 99 28.05 -6.33 -21.78
N ALA A 100 28.24 -7.24 -22.70
CA ALA A 100 28.77 -8.58 -22.42
C ALA A 100 29.93 -8.93 -23.32
N ALA A 101 30.91 -9.64 -22.77
CA ALA A 101 32.02 -10.22 -23.51
C ALA A 101 31.60 -11.56 -24.13
N ALA A 102 31.67 -11.68 -25.45
CA ALA A 102 31.38 -12.90 -26.18
C ALA A 102 32.67 -13.66 -26.46
N PHE A 103 32.75 -14.90 -25.98
CA PHE A 103 33.89 -15.78 -26.28
C PHE A 103 33.79 -16.27 -27.73
N PRO A 104 34.93 -16.36 -28.46
CA PRO A 104 34.95 -17.00 -29.78
C PRO A 104 34.52 -18.45 -29.69
N THR A 105 33.81 -18.95 -30.69
CA THR A 105 33.42 -20.34 -30.83
C THR A 105 34.12 -20.97 -32.03
N PRO A 106 34.67 -22.21 -31.93
CA PRO A 106 34.61 -23.09 -30.76
C PRO A 106 35.43 -22.59 -29.57
N LEU A 107 35.00 -22.96 -28.35
CA LEU A 107 35.69 -22.57 -27.10
C LEU A 107 37.06 -23.24 -27.05
N GLN A 108 38.13 -22.47 -27.19
CA GLN A 108 39.50 -22.97 -27.30
C GLN A 108 40.45 -22.41 -26.23
N TYR A 109 39.99 -21.44 -25.39
CA TYR A 109 40.86 -20.87 -24.37
C TYR A 109 41.15 -21.85 -23.23
N SER A 110 42.44 -21.95 -22.85
CA SER A 110 42.81 -22.58 -21.60
C SER A 110 42.41 -21.76 -20.40
N ASP A 111 42.37 -22.36 -19.21
CA ASP A 111 42.04 -21.68 -17.96
C ASP A 111 42.85 -20.39 -17.71
N ARG A 112 44.10 -20.39 -18.18
CA ARG A 112 45.03 -19.24 -18.02
C ARG A 112 44.77 -18.12 -19.00
N GLU A 113 44.11 -18.37 -20.13
CA GLU A 113 43.84 -17.38 -21.19
C GLU A 113 42.50 -16.65 -21.00
N VAL A 114 41.54 -17.28 -20.30
CA VAL A 114 40.19 -16.68 -20.07
C VAL A 114 40.28 -15.35 -19.33
N GLY A 115 41.06 -15.29 -18.25
CA GLY A 115 41.24 -14.10 -17.46
C GLY A 115 41.81 -12.92 -18.29
N PRO A 116 42.95 -13.08 -18.96
CA PRO A 116 43.51 -12.05 -19.87
C PRO A 116 42.54 -11.63 -20.99
N PHE A 117 41.82 -12.59 -21.62
CA PHE A 117 40.83 -12.26 -22.64
C PHE A 117 39.72 -11.33 -22.08
N VAL A 118 39.10 -11.72 -20.96
CA VAL A 118 38.03 -10.92 -20.36
C VAL A 118 38.56 -9.56 -19.89
N GLN A 119 39.76 -9.50 -19.32
CA GLN A 119 40.39 -8.25 -18.90
C GLN A 119 40.63 -7.29 -20.08
N ALA A 120 41.02 -7.81 -21.24
CA ALA A 120 41.15 -7.01 -22.46
C ALA A 120 39.80 -6.41 -22.89
N GLN A 121 38.71 -7.21 -22.80
CA GLN A 121 37.35 -6.73 -23.10
C GLN A 121 36.88 -5.69 -22.07
N VAL A 122 37.22 -5.84 -20.79
CA VAL A 122 36.92 -4.88 -19.72
C VAL A 122 37.63 -3.56 -19.98
N LEU A 123 38.92 -3.58 -20.36
CA LEU A 123 39.67 -2.37 -20.70
C LEU A 123 39.08 -1.65 -21.92
N ALA A 124 38.70 -2.39 -22.96
CA ALA A 124 38.04 -1.83 -24.13
C ALA A 124 36.68 -1.19 -23.75
N ALA A 125 35.90 -1.90 -22.92
CA ALA A 125 34.62 -1.38 -22.42
C ALA A 125 34.79 -0.13 -21.55
N GLN A 126 35.80 -0.05 -20.68
CA GLN A 126 36.12 1.14 -19.88
C GLN A 126 36.46 2.32 -20.75
N ALA A 127 37.24 2.12 -21.81
CA ALA A 127 37.60 3.17 -22.77
C ALA A 127 36.36 3.72 -23.51
N ILE A 128 35.43 2.85 -23.90
CA ILE A 128 34.20 3.23 -24.61
C ILE A 128 33.20 3.93 -23.66
N LEU A 129 32.99 3.37 -22.44
CA LEU A 129 31.97 3.84 -21.50
C LEU A 129 32.45 5.03 -20.64
N GLY A 130 33.76 5.29 -20.60
CA GLY A 130 34.34 6.38 -19.79
C GLY A 130 34.20 6.19 -18.26
N ARG A 131 34.01 4.96 -17.80
CA ARG A 131 33.88 4.62 -16.37
C ARG A 131 34.58 3.31 -16.00
N PRO A 132 34.99 3.15 -14.73
CA PRO A 132 35.59 1.90 -14.26
C PRO A 132 34.58 0.76 -14.28
N ILE A 133 35.04 -0.43 -14.62
CA ILE A 133 34.29 -1.69 -14.59
C ILE A 133 35.13 -2.69 -13.81
N ALA A 134 34.55 -3.30 -12.79
CA ALA A 134 35.19 -4.34 -11.98
C ALA A 134 34.57 -5.71 -12.32
N VAL A 135 35.42 -6.65 -12.73
CA VAL A 135 35.02 -8.02 -13.03
C VAL A 135 35.98 -8.98 -12.34
N SER A 136 35.44 -10.02 -11.71
CA SER A 136 36.23 -11.08 -11.09
C SER A 136 36.71 -12.08 -12.16
N SER A 137 38.01 -12.32 -12.22
CA SER A 137 38.61 -13.36 -13.09
C SER A 137 38.09 -14.77 -12.78
N ASP A 138 37.81 -15.05 -11.50
CA ASP A 138 37.27 -16.36 -11.09
C ASP A 138 35.83 -16.54 -11.58
N GLN A 139 35.02 -15.46 -11.55
CA GLN A 139 33.66 -15.50 -12.11
C GLN A 139 33.69 -15.65 -13.63
N ALA A 140 34.60 -14.99 -14.31
CA ALA A 140 34.78 -15.11 -15.76
C ALA A 140 35.20 -16.56 -16.14
N LEU A 141 36.16 -17.15 -15.42
CA LEU A 141 36.58 -18.52 -15.64
C LEU A 141 35.46 -19.54 -15.36
N LYS A 142 34.73 -19.37 -14.26
CA LYS A 142 33.58 -20.20 -13.94
C LYS A 142 32.50 -20.10 -15.03
N HIS A 143 32.21 -18.91 -15.51
CA HIS A 143 31.27 -18.70 -16.61
C HIS A 143 31.76 -19.40 -17.89
N TYR A 144 33.00 -19.19 -18.27
CA TYR A 144 33.56 -19.80 -19.47
C TYR A 144 33.45 -21.35 -19.46
N LYS A 145 33.78 -21.97 -18.34
CA LYS A 145 33.71 -23.46 -18.20
C LYS A 145 32.26 -23.98 -18.27
N ASN A 146 31.32 -23.28 -17.69
CA ASN A 146 29.97 -23.77 -17.56
C ASN A 146 29.01 -23.22 -18.65
N ARG A 147 29.24 -22.00 -19.10
CA ARG A 147 28.33 -21.23 -19.93
C ARG A 147 29.03 -20.44 -21.03
N GLY A 148 30.23 -20.77 -21.41
CA GLY A 148 31.09 -20.00 -22.32
C GLY A 148 30.50 -19.73 -23.70
N VAL A 149 29.51 -20.51 -24.14
CA VAL A 149 28.74 -20.24 -25.37
C VAL A 149 27.77 -19.06 -25.24
N LEU A 150 27.51 -18.60 -24.01
CA LEU A 150 26.71 -17.41 -23.72
C LEU A 150 27.64 -16.23 -23.41
N PRO A 151 27.29 -15.00 -23.81
CA PRO A 151 28.08 -13.81 -23.46
C PRO A 151 28.18 -13.59 -21.94
N PHE A 152 29.34 -13.21 -21.46
CA PHE A 152 29.61 -12.89 -20.07
C PHE A 152 29.36 -11.41 -19.80
N VAL A 153 28.35 -11.09 -19.00
CA VAL A 153 27.96 -9.71 -18.69
C VAL A 153 29.03 -9.01 -17.86
N ILE A 154 29.59 -7.91 -18.38
CA ILE A 154 30.64 -7.09 -17.75
C ILE A 154 30.13 -5.73 -17.27
N ALA A 155 29.08 -5.18 -17.88
CA ALA A 155 28.40 -3.99 -17.40
C ALA A 155 26.89 -4.14 -17.57
N GLN A 156 26.13 -3.68 -16.60
CA GLN A 156 24.67 -3.75 -16.61
C GLN A 156 24.06 -2.36 -16.70
N ASP A 157 22.81 -2.29 -17.22
CA ASP A 157 21.99 -1.08 -17.27
C ASP A 157 22.71 0.14 -17.87
N LEU A 158 23.14 -0.01 -19.12
CA LEU A 158 23.85 1.04 -19.85
C LEU A 158 22.94 2.26 -20.08
N LYS A 159 23.52 3.43 -19.91
CA LYS A 159 22.86 4.70 -20.22
C LYS A 159 22.70 4.87 -21.74
N PRO A 160 21.74 5.67 -22.23
CA PRO A 160 21.55 5.90 -23.67
C PRO A 160 22.81 6.34 -24.41
N ASN A 161 23.60 7.25 -23.84
CA ASN A 161 24.88 7.70 -24.41
C ASN A 161 25.93 6.57 -24.43
N GLU A 162 25.96 5.69 -23.44
CA GLU A 162 26.86 4.52 -23.38
C GLU A 162 26.48 3.50 -24.47
N ILE A 163 25.17 3.27 -24.70
CA ILE A 163 24.67 2.38 -25.75
C ILE A 163 25.13 2.90 -27.14
N GLU A 164 24.95 4.19 -27.41
CA GLU A 164 25.36 4.78 -28.67
C GLU A 164 26.89 4.77 -28.84
N ALA A 165 27.66 4.98 -27.77
CA ALA A 165 29.11 4.86 -27.80
C ALA A 165 29.57 3.43 -28.16
N VAL A 166 28.93 2.38 -27.60
CA VAL A 166 29.22 0.98 -27.94
C VAL A 166 28.86 0.68 -29.40
N LYS A 167 27.70 1.14 -29.88
CA LYS A 167 27.28 0.94 -31.27
C LYS A 167 28.26 1.61 -32.25
N HIS A 168 28.71 2.82 -31.93
CA HIS A 168 29.66 3.55 -32.77
C HIS A 168 31.03 2.89 -32.78
N ALA A 169 31.53 2.45 -31.63
CA ALA A 169 32.83 1.79 -31.51
C ALA A 169 32.85 0.37 -32.15
N ASN A 170 31.69 -0.28 -32.23
CA ASN A 170 31.51 -1.60 -32.82
C ASN A 170 32.62 -2.62 -32.44
N PRO A 171 32.85 -2.88 -31.12
CA PRO A 171 33.95 -3.69 -30.65
C PRO A 171 33.75 -5.16 -30.99
N GLN A 172 34.83 -5.86 -31.39
CA GLN A 172 34.75 -7.21 -31.97
C GLN A 172 34.18 -8.29 -31.04
N HIS A 173 34.44 -8.24 -29.74
CA HIS A 173 34.00 -9.25 -28.77
C HIS A 173 33.11 -8.70 -27.65
N LEU A 174 32.58 -7.50 -27.82
CA LEU A 174 31.60 -6.91 -26.91
C LEU A 174 30.25 -6.82 -27.61
N VAL A 175 29.23 -7.36 -26.96
CA VAL A 175 27.87 -7.39 -27.50
C VAL A 175 26.91 -6.66 -26.57
N LEU A 176 25.96 -5.92 -27.17
CA LEU A 176 24.84 -5.34 -26.46
C LEU A 176 23.74 -6.41 -26.30
N GLN A 177 23.43 -6.72 -25.07
CA GLN A 177 22.37 -7.66 -24.73
C GLN A 177 21.15 -6.89 -24.22
N ALA A 178 20.09 -6.86 -25.03
CA ALA A 178 18.83 -6.23 -24.62
C ALA A 178 18.13 -7.10 -23.55
N THR A 179 17.68 -6.45 -22.50
CA THR A 179 16.95 -7.07 -21.38
C THR A 179 15.75 -6.22 -21.01
N TYR A 180 14.81 -6.80 -20.25
CA TYR A 180 13.73 -6.04 -19.63
C TYR A 180 14.06 -5.78 -18.18
N GLN A 181 13.93 -4.52 -17.76
CA GLN A 181 14.11 -4.11 -16.38
C GLN A 181 12.85 -3.46 -15.84
N ARG A 182 12.44 -3.84 -14.63
CA ARG A 182 11.32 -3.17 -13.95
C ARG A 182 11.66 -1.73 -13.65
N HIS A 183 10.71 -0.84 -13.84
CA HIS A 183 10.88 0.60 -13.66
C HIS A 183 9.63 1.24 -13.09
N TYR A 184 9.81 2.12 -12.12
CA TYR A 184 8.78 2.90 -11.47
C TYR A 184 8.95 4.36 -11.88
N PRO A 185 8.20 4.82 -12.92
CA PRO A 185 8.48 6.08 -13.61
C PRO A 185 8.30 7.30 -12.71
N ASN A 186 7.43 7.18 -11.71
CA ASN A 186 7.10 8.25 -10.78
C ASN A 186 7.96 8.24 -9.49
N GLY A 187 9.06 7.47 -9.47
CA GLY A 187 9.98 7.40 -8.34
C GLY A 187 9.32 6.89 -7.06
N VAL A 188 9.19 7.74 -6.07
CA VAL A 188 8.63 7.40 -4.75
C VAL A 188 7.10 7.30 -4.73
N LEU A 189 6.41 7.80 -5.75
CA LEU A 189 4.95 7.92 -5.77
C LEU A 189 4.29 6.55 -5.61
N ALA A 190 3.36 6.45 -4.65
CA ALA A 190 2.65 5.22 -4.29
C ALA A 190 3.58 4.03 -3.98
N GLY A 191 4.85 4.26 -3.64
CA GLY A 191 5.86 3.22 -3.50
C GLY A 191 5.50 2.12 -2.50
N HIS A 192 4.83 2.46 -1.40
CA HIS A 192 4.35 1.47 -0.42
C HIS A 192 3.18 0.61 -0.93
N VAL A 193 2.42 1.13 -1.88
CA VAL A 193 1.24 0.44 -2.45
C VAL A 193 1.67 -0.42 -3.63
N VAL A 194 2.39 0.17 -4.58
CA VAL A 194 2.94 -0.54 -5.73
C VAL A 194 3.90 -1.63 -5.28
N GLY A 195 4.72 -1.31 -4.28
CA GLY A 195 5.78 -2.20 -3.83
C GLY A 195 6.92 -2.26 -4.84
N TYR A 196 7.66 -3.35 -4.83
CA TYR A 196 8.78 -3.56 -5.74
C TYR A 196 8.92 -5.01 -6.17
N ALA A 197 9.45 -5.19 -7.38
CA ALA A 197 9.90 -6.48 -7.88
C ALA A 197 11.43 -6.56 -7.75
N GLY A 198 11.90 -7.69 -7.30
CA GLY A 198 13.31 -8.02 -7.21
C GLY A 198 13.69 -9.13 -8.19
N ARG A 199 14.96 -9.39 -8.32
CA ARG A 199 15.50 -10.45 -9.17
C ARG A 199 15.06 -11.82 -8.67
N THR A 200 14.59 -12.70 -9.57
CA THR A 200 14.33 -14.11 -9.24
C THR A 200 15.64 -14.88 -9.13
N GLY A 201 15.86 -15.50 -7.98
CA GLY A 201 16.95 -16.45 -7.76
C GLY A 201 18.36 -15.88 -7.99
N ARG A 202 19.35 -16.76 -7.97
CA ARG A 202 20.71 -16.46 -8.43
C ARG A 202 20.79 -16.70 -9.93
N THR A 203 21.58 -15.89 -10.64
CA THR A 203 21.96 -16.25 -12.02
C THR A 203 22.53 -17.67 -12.01
N ALA A 204 22.05 -18.52 -12.90
CA ALA A 204 22.58 -19.85 -13.03
C ALA A 204 24.09 -19.74 -13.36
N ASP A 205 24.93 -20.36 -12.54
CA ASP A 205 26.39 -20.31 -12.64
C ASP A 205 27.04 -21.70 -12.89
N GLY A 206 26.18 -22.72 -12.94
CA GLY A 206 26.55 -24.09 -13.34
C GLY A 206 26.43 -24.32 -14.85
N PRO A 207 26.65 -25.57 -15.32
CA PRO A 207 26.44 -25.96 -16.71
C PRO A 207 25.02 -25.60 -17.20
N ILE A 208 24.93 -25.18 -18.47
CA ILE A 208 23.66 -24.82 -19.08
C ILE A 208 22.69 -26.01 -19.02
N GLN A 209 21.49 -25.75 -18.49
CA GLN A 209 20.39 -26.69 -18.50
C GLN A 209 19.28 -26.22 -19.44
N ASN A 210 18.46 -27.15 -19.94
CA ASN A 210 17.31 -26.79 -20.75
C ASN A 210 16.36 -25.88 -19.96
N ASN A 211 15.88 -24.82 -20.62
CA ASN A 211 15.02 -23.78 -20.08
C ASN A 211 15.69 -22.83 -19.06
N ASP A 212 17.01 -22.89 -18.90
CA ASP A 212 17.72 -21.84 -18.18
C ASP A 212 17.41 -20.48 -18.80
N LEU A 213 17.08 -19.52 -17.96
CA LEU A 213 16.79 -18.18 -18.43
C LEU A 213 18.08 -17.47 -18.92
N LEU A 214 18.00 -16.76 -20.04
CA LEU A 214 19.11 -15.98 -20.60
C LEU A 214 19.56 -14.88 -19.63
N TRP A 215 18.63 -14.28 -18.88
CA TRP A 215 18.87 -13.37 -17.78
C TRP A 215 17.81 -13.61 -16.68
N PRO A 216 18.05 -13.20 -15.44
CA PRO A 216 17.09 -13.40 -14.36
C PRO A 216 15.77 -12.70 -14.65
N GLY A 217 14.67 -13.35 -14.34
CA GLY A 217 13.34 -12.76 -14.30
C GLY A 217 13.18 -11.78 -13.14
N ALA A 218 12.00 -11.19 -13.01
CA ALA A 218 11.59 -10.35 -11.89
C ALA A 218 10.41 -10.99 -11.15
N GLU A 219 10.46 -10.96 -9.83
CA GLU A 219 9.43 -11.49 -8.93
C GLU A 219 8.99 -10.39 -7.98
N GLY A 220 7.68 -10.28 -7.73
CA GLY A 220 7.11 -9.31 -6.78
C GLY A 220 7.52 -9.64 -5.35
N ARG A 221 8.04 -8.65 -4.62
CA ARG A 221 8.54 -8.82 -3.25
C ARG A 221 7.70 -8.10 -2.22
N GLU A 222 7.00 -7.05 -2.63
CA GLU A 222 6.20 -6.21 -1.74
C GLU A 222 5.06 -5.55 -2.52
N GLY A 223 3.99 -5.12 -1.83
CA GLY A 223 2.90 -4.35 -2.40
C GLY A 223 2.08 -5.10 -3.46
N LEU A 224 1.57 -4.36 -4.44
CA LEU A 224 0.82 -4.91 -5.58
C LEU A 224 1.71 -5.81 -6.46
N GLU A 225 3.01 -5.51 -6.55
CA GLU A 225 3.95 -6.37 -7.25
C GLU A 225 3.94 -7.80 -6.70
N GLN A 226 3.88 -7.95 -5.37
CA GLN A 226 3.80 -9.25 -4.71
C GLN A 226 2.40 -9.85 -4.77
N ALA A 227 1.38 -9.03 -4.51
CA ALA A 227 0.00 -9.50 -4.42
C ALA A 227 -0.54 -10.03 -5.77
N PHE A 228 -0.03 -9.51 -6.88
CA PHE A 228 -0.42 -9.87 -8.24
C PHE A 228 0.75 -10.47 -9.04
N ASP A 229 1.71 -11.10 -8.35
CA ASP A 229 2.90 -11.62 -9.01
C ASP A 229 2.56 -12.62 -10.12
N ASP A 230 1.68 -13.57 -9.86
CA ASP A 230 1.25 -14.57 -10.85
C ASP A 230 0.61 -13.95 -12.11
N GLN A 231 -0.14 -12.85 -11.95
CA GLN A 231 -0.77 -12.14 -13.07
C GLN A 231 0.24 -11.26 -13.81
N LEU A 232 1.12 -10.61 -13.07
CA LEU A 232 2.13 -9.71 -13.62
C LEU A 232 3.26 -10.46 -14.33
N GLN A 233 3.59 -11.67 -13.89
CA GLN A 233 4.58 -12.50 -14.58
C GLN A 233 4.06 -12.94 -15.94
N GLY A 234 4.90 -12.77 -16.98
CA GLY A 234 4.61 -13.31 -18.31
C GLY A 234 5.08 -14.76 -18.43
N LYS A 235 4.81 -15.35 -19.59
CA LYS A 235 5.32 -16.68 -19.93
C LYS A 235 6.63 -16.54 -20.68
N PRO A 236 7.73 -17.19 -20.22
CA PRO A 236 9.01 -17.13 -20.92
C PRO A 236 8.89 -17.63 -22.35
N GLY A 237 9.62 -17.00 -23.27
CA GLY A 237 9.83 -17.52 -24.60
C GLY A 237 10.92 -18.59 -24.63
N GLN A 238 11.20 -19.11 -25.82
CA GLN A 238 12.23 -20.13 -26.03
C GLN A 238 13.18 -19.69 -27.14
N LEU A 239 14.48 -19.72 -26.85
CA LEU A 239 15.58 -19.55 -27.78
C LEU A 239 16.22 -20.91 -28.04
N ASN A 240 16.32 -21.30 -29.30
CA ASN A 240 17.07 -22.48 -29.72
C ASN A 240 18.44 -22.02 -30.26
N MET A 241 19.50 -22.53 -29.67
CA MET A 241 20.87 -22.23 -30.11
C MET A 241 21.56 -23.55 -30.42
N SER A 242 21.96 -23.75 -31.68
CA SER A 242 22.63 -24.98 -32.12
C SER A 242 24.11 -24.74 -32.50
N PHE A 243 24.90 -25.76 -32.27
CA PHE A 243 26.33 -25.79 -32.58
C PHE A 243 26.63 -27.03 -33.42
N ASP A 244 27.52 -26.88 -34.41
CA ASP A 244 27.99 -27.99 -35.23
C ASP A 244 28.91 -28.96 -34.46
N ALA A 245 29.35 -30.03 -35.11
CA ALA A 245 30.26 -31.02 -34.51
C ALA A 245 31.62 -30.40 -34.12
N GLY A 246 32.03 -29.32 -34.74
CA GLY A 246 33.25 -28.58 -34.42
C GLY A 246 33.07 -27.56 -33.29
N GLY A 247 31.88 -27.44 -32.72
CA GLY A 247 31.57 -26.49 -31.66
C GLY A 247 31.39 -25.04 -32.13
N ARG A 248 31.21 -24.81 -33.44
CA ARG A 248 30.86 -23.49 -34.00
C ARG A 248 29.35 -23.26 -33.92
N LYS A 249 28.96 -22.07 -33.59
CA LYS A 249 27.54 -21.70 -33.56
C LYS A 249 26.95 -21.79 -34.98
N ALA A 250 26.00 -22.71 -35.16
CA ALA A 250 25.35 -22.99 -36.44
C ALA A 250 24.08 -22.15 -36.62
N SER A 251 23.24 -22.03 -35.57
CA SER A 251 22.03 -21.25 -35.62
C SER A 251 21.64 -20.68 -34.25
N GLU A 252 20.89 -19.58 -34.29
CA GLU A 252 20.20 -19.00 -33.14
C GLU A 252 18.84 -18.52 -33.59
N GLN A 253 17.78 -19.08 -33.02
CA GLN A 253 16.41 -18.79 -33.42
C GLN A 253 15.46 -18.72 -32.23
N VAL A 254 14.62 -17.69 -32.19
CA VAL A 254 13.50 -17.61 -31.27
C VAL A 254 12.43 -18.59 -31.75
N ALA A 255 12.30 -19.73 -31.07
CA ALA A 255 11.32 -20.76 -31.40
C ALA A 255 9.92 -20.39 -30.86
N VAL A 256 9.87 -19.77 -29.68
CA VAL A 256 8.64 -19.28 -29.06
C VAL A 256 8.90 -17.85 -28.54
N PRO A 257 8.13 -16.85 -29.00
CA PRO A 257 8.26 -15.50 -28.44
C PRO A 257 7.76 -15.44 -26.99
N PRO A 258 8.38 -14.63 -26.12
CA PRO A 258 7.90 -14.44 -24.77
C PRO A 258 6.52 -13.74 -24.77
N GLN A 259 5.64 -14.16 -23.87
CA GLN A 259 4.32 -13.57 -23.71
C GLN A 259 4.31 -12.63 -22.48
N PRO A 260 4.03 -11.33 -22.65
CA PRO A 260 3.93 -10.40 -21.54
C PRO A 260 2.91 -10.81 -20.48
N GLY A 261 3.14 -10.43 -19.23
CA GLY A 261 2.16 -10.58 -18.15
C GLY A 261 0.97 -9.65 -18.31
N TYR A 262 -0.06 -9.89 -17.51
CA TYR A 262 -1.27 -9.08 -17.48
C TYR A 262 -1.04 -7.74 -16.76
N ASN A 263 -1.77 -6.71 -17.16
CA ASN A 263 -1.77 -5.40 -16.55
C ASN A 263 -2.74 -5.35 -15.36
N VAL A 264 -2.33 -4.74 -14.27
CA VAL A 264 -3.15 -4.51 -13.07
C VAL A 264 -3.62 -3.06 -13.08
N ILE A 265 -4.93 -2.85 -13.19
CA ILE A 265 -5.55 -1.53 -13.18
C ILE A 265 -6.01 -1.23 -11.76
N THR A 266 -5.41 -0.24 -11.14
CA THR A 266 -5.76 0.16 -9.77
C THR A 266 -6.93 1.13 -9.74
N THR A 267 -7.45 1.40 -8.54
CA THR A 267 -8.42 2.48 -8.29
C THR A 267 -7.75 3.79 -7.89
N LEU A 268 -6.42 3.77 -7.71
CA LEU A 268 -5.66 4.97 -7.39
C LEU A 268 -5.82 6.02 -8.49
N ASP A 269 -5.86 7.28 -8.10
CA ASP A 269 -5.68 8.42 -8.99
C ASP A 269 -4.27 8.97 -8.77
N GLU A 270 -3.43 8.94 -9.80
CA GLU A 270 -2.04 9.36 -9.70
C GLU A 270 -1.90 10.81 -9.22
N ASN A 271 -2.73 11.70 -9.72
CA ASN A 271 -2.68 13.12 -9.36
C ASN A 271 -3.09 13.34 -7.90
N LEU A 272 -4.14 12.64 -7.46
CA LEU A 272 -4.60 12.71 -6.07
C LEU A 272 -3.59 12.08 -5.11
N GLN A 273 -3.00 10.93 -5.46
CA GLN A 273 -1.93 10.30 -4.69
C GLN A 273 -0.73 11.24 -4.53
N ARG A 274 -0.30 11.87 -5.62
CA ARG A 274 0.79 12.86 -5.64
C ARG A 274 0.48 14.06 -4.74
N LEU A 275 -0.73 14.58 -4.81
CA LEU A 275 -1.20 15.68 -3.98
C LEU A 275 -1.19 15.30 -2.49
N CYS A 276 -1.63 14.09 -2.15
CA CYS A 276 -1.59 13.56 -0.79
C CYS A 276 -0.16 13.44 -0.26
N GLU A 277 0.76 12.86 -1.03
CA GLU A 277 2.17 12.73 -0.64
C GLU A 277 2.86 14.08 -0.50
N GLN A 278 2.62 15.02 -1.42
CA GLN A 278 3.13 16.40 -1.30
C GLN A 278 2.58 17.11 -0.06
N SER A 279 1.32 16.86 0.30
CA SER A 279 0.73 17.42 1.51
C SER A 279 1.34 16.82 2.77
N LEU A 280 1.63 15.52 2.79
CA LEU A 280 2.35 14.87 3.87
C LEU A 280 3.78 15.42 3.99
N ALA A 281 4.52 15.51 2.89
CA ALA A 281 5.87 16.06 2.86
C ALA A 281 5.99 17.46 3.49
N LYS A 282 4.98 18.31 3.27
CA LYS A 282 4.92 19.66 3.84
C LYS A 282 4.44 19.69 5.28
N GLY A 283 3.79 18.62 5.75
CA GLY A 283 3.04 18.63 7.02
C GLY A 283 3.55 17.69 8.09
N THR A 284 4.40 16.71 7.76
CA THR A 284 4.83 15.71 8.76
C THR A 284 6.16 15.07 8.41
N ARG A 285 6.87 14.61 9.44
CA ARG A 285 7.98 13.65 9.28
C ARG A 285 7.48 12.22 9.11
N ARG A 286 6.42 11.85 9.84
CA ARG A 286 5.81 10.52 9.82
C ARG A 286 4.30 10.66 9.83
N GLY A 287 3.62 9.96 8.93
CA GLY A 287 2.17 10.02 8.88
C GLY A 287 1.56 9.23 7.73
N ALA A 288 0.27 9.42 7.55
CA ALA A 288 -0.49 8.83 6.46
C ALA A 288 -1.66 9.71 6.06
N LEU A 289 -2.08 9.59 4.80
CA LEU A 289 -3.32 10.17 4.31
C LEU A 289 -3.99 9.16 3.37
N VAL A 290 -5.22 8.82 3.69
CA VAL A 290 -6.07 7.92 2.90
C VAL A 290 -7.26 8.69 2.37
N ILE A 291 -7.59 8.51 1.09
CA ILE A 291 -8.79 9.05 0.47
C ILE A 291 -9.53 7.93 -0.26
N LEU A 292 -10.82 7.81 0.05
CA LEU A 292 -11.75 6.85 -0.55
C LEU A 292 -12.89 7.56 -1.27
N ASP A 293 -13.44 6.90 -2.30
CA ASP A 293 -14.77 7.22 -2.79
C ASP A 293 -15.81 6.55 -1.88
N PRO A 294 -16.63 7.34 -1.14
CA PRO A 294 -17.60 6.78 -0.19
C PRO A 294 -18.73 6.00 -0.88
N ASN A 295 -18.94 6.16 -2.18
CA ASN A 295 -20.07 5.60 -2.90
C ASN A 295 -19.81 4.21 -3.50
N ASN A 296 -18.54 3.76 -3.49
CA ASN A 296 -18.16 2.47 -4.07
C ASN A 296 -17.01 1.77 -3.35
N GLY A 297 -16.34 2.43 -2.40
CA GLY A 297 -15.21 1.90 -1.64
C GLY A 297 -13.86 1.93 -2.37
N ASP A 298 -13.76 2.61 -3.52
CA ASP A 298 -12.50 2.77 -4.25
C ASP A 298 -11.48 3.55 -3.43
N ILE A 299 -10.28 3.02 -3.33
CA ILE A 299 -9.15 3.72 -2.74
C ILE A 299 -8.56 4.63 -3.83
N LEU A 300 -8.79 5.94 -3.67
CA LEU A 300 -8.30 6.94 -4.61
C LEU A 300 -6.87 7.37 -4.31
N ALA A 301 -6.49 7.37 -3.02
CA ALA A 301 -5.13 7.60 -2.56
C ALA A 301 -4.86 6.83 -1.26
N LEU A 302 -3.63 6.25 -1.16
CA LEU A 302 -3.18 5.48 0.01
C LEU A 302 -1.72 5.87 0.31
N ALA A 303 -1.53 7.05 0.88
CA ALA A 303 -0.23 7.66 1.08
C ALA A 303 0.33 7.38 2.49
N SER A 304 1.58 6.96 2.56
CA SER A 304 2.37 6.81 3.79
C SER A 304 3.65 7.65 3.70
N TRP A 305 4.06 8.24 4.81
CA TRP A 305 5.23 9.09 4.87
C TRP A 305 6.15 8.70 6.05
N PRO A 306 7.50 8.64 5.88
CA PRO A 306 8.29 8.93 4.67
C PRO A 306 7.96 7.98 3.52
N PRO A 307 8.22 8.41 2.25
CA PRO A 307 7.94 7.60 1.08
C PRO A 307 9.00 6.52 0.88
N LEU A 308 8.66 5.48 0.14
CA LEU A 308 9.57 4.42 -0.30
C LEU A 308 9.87 4.57 -1.80
N ASN A 309 11.15 4.55 -2.18
CA ASN A 309 11.54 4.51 -3.60
C ASN A 309 11.72 3.06 -4.07
N PRO A 310 10.78 2.49 -4.82
CA PRO A 310 10.87 1.11 -5.29
C PRO A 310 12.02 0.88 -6.30
N ASN A 311 12.49 1.92 -7.01
CA ASN A 311 13.63 1.80 -7.93
C ASN A 311 14.94 1.42 -7.21
N LEU A 312 15.08 1.67 -5.91
CA LEU A 312 16.25 1.23 -5.13
C LEU A 312 16.41 -0.29 -5.10
N PHE A 313 15.30 -1.03 -5.29
CA PHE A 313 15.28 -2.49 -5.23
C PHE A 313 15.51 -3.15 -6.60
N VAL A 314 15.67 -2.38 -7.66
CA VAL A 314 15.80 -2.88 -9.04
C VAL A 314 17.18 -2.62 -9.59
N PRO A 315 17.87 -3.62 -10.14
CA PRO A 315 17.54 -5.06 -10.10
C PRO A 315 17.73 -5.67 -8.72
N ASN A 316 18.56 -5.08 -7.87
CA ASN A 316 18.81 -5.46 -6.48
C ASN A 316 19.21 -4.22 -5.69
N ILE A 317 18.72 -4.12 -4.45
CA ILE A 317 19.17 -3.07 -3.54
C ILE A 317 20.59 -3.36 -3.04
N SER A 318 21.43 -2.32 -2.91
CA SER A 318 22.74 -2.46 -2.27
C SER A 318 22.62 -2.70 -0.77
N SER A 319 23.58 -3.40 -0.16
CA SER A 319 23.61 -3.62 1.29
C SER A 319 23.68 -2.29 2.07
N ALA A 320 24.33 -1.28 1.50
CA ALA A 320 24.45 0.05 2.10
C ALA A 320 23.10 0.78 2.10
N ASP A 321 22.40 0.80 0.95
CA ASP A 321 21.08 1.45 0.83
C ASP A 321 20.04 0.74 1.71
N TYR A 322 20.05 -0.59 1.74
CA TYR A 322 19.14 -1.35 2.59
C TYR A 322 19.39 -1.08 4.07
N LYS A 323 20.66 -1.03 4.47
CA LYS A 323 21.03 -0.67 5.83
C LYS A 323 20.59 0.76 6.18
N ALA A 324 20.77 1.72 5.27
CA ALA A 324 20.31 3.09 5.47
C ALA A 324 18.78 3.15 5.71
N LEU A 325 17.99 2.40 4.94
CA LEU A 325 16.53 2.30 5.15
C LEU A 325 16.15 1.64 6.48
N GLN A 326 16.93 0.65 6.94
CA GLN A 326 16.68 -0.03 8.22
C GLN A 326 17.05 0.81 9.43
N ASP A 327 18.14 1.58 9.36
CA ASP A 327 18.64 2.40 10.44
C ASP A 327 17.92 3.76 10.54
N ASP A 328 17.10 4.12 9.55
CA ASP A 328 16.34 5.37 9.53
C ASP A 328 15.28 5.38 10.65
N LYS A 329 15.40 6.36 11.55
CA LYS A 329 14.50 6.54 12.71
C LYS A 329 13.06 6.86 12.32
N ASP A 330 12.83 7.34 11.10
CA ASP A 330 11.51 7.64 10.59
C ASP A 330 10.83 6.43 9.92
N ILE A 331 11.55 5.30 9.84
CA ILE A 331 11.06 3.99 9.42
C ILE A 331 10.35 4.07 8.05
N PRO A 332 11.07 4.42 6.96
CA PRO A 332 10.48 4.57 5.63
C PRO A 332 9.93 3.26 5.04
N LEU A 333 10.36 2.11 5.56
CA LEU A 333 9.85 0.80 5.15
C LEU A 333 8.44 0.48 5.67
N LEU A 334 7.87 1.31 6.57
CA LEU A 334 6.58 1.06 7.21
C LEU A 334 5.42 1.73 6.45
N PRO A 335 4.51 0.98 5.80
CA PRO A 335 3.32 1.52 5.18
C PRO A 335 2.27 1.92 6.23
N ARG A 336 2.39 3.11 6.81
CA ARG A 336 1.56 3.58 7.94
C ARG A 336 0.08 3.62 7.63
N ALA A 337 -0.29 3.84 6.38
CA ALA A 337 -1.67 3.94 5.95
C ALA A 337 -2.49 2.68 6.23
N TYR A 338 -1.86 1.50 6.18
CA TYR A 338 -2.58 0.23 6.32
C TYR A 338 -1.90 -0.84 7.20
N ARG A 339 -0.58 -0.77 7.45
CA ARG A 339 0.14 -1.74 8.31
C ARG A 339 0.25 -1.33 9.77
N SER A 340 -0.14 -0.11 10.10
CA SER A 340 -0.08 0.40 11.48
C SER A 340 -1.48 0.76 11.97
N ALA A 341 -1.71 0.55 13.26
CA ALA A 341 -2.93 0.96 13.94
C ALA A 341 -2.59 1.80 15.17
N TYR A 342 -3.34 2.85 15.39
CA TYR A 342 -3.10 3.85 16.42
C TYR A 342 -4.38 4.11 17.22
N PRO A 343 -4.30 4.57 18.47
CA PRO A 343 -5.49 5.02 19.18
C PRO A 343 -6.16 6.17 18.42
N PRO A 344 -7.47 6.07 18.13
CA PRO A 344 -8.17 7.09 17.33
C PRO A 344 -8.44 8.39 18.08
N GLY A 345 -8.41 8.36 19.41
CA GLY A 345 -8.75 9.50 20.23
C GLY A 345 -10.13 10.07 19.88
N SER A 346 -10.26 11.37 19.98
CA SER A 346 -11.55 12.06 19.78
C SER A 346 -12.20 11.90 18.39
N VAL A 347 -11.53 11.32 17.39
CA VAL A 347 -12.20 10.97 16.12
C VAL A 347 -13.24 9.89 16.37
N PHE A 348 -13.01 8.99 17.33
CA PHE A 348 -13.93 7.92 17.68
C PHE A 348 -15.29 8.43 18.21
N LYS A 349 -15.34 9.67 18.71
CA LYS A 349 -16.59 10.33 19.17
C LYS A 349 -17.65 10.44 18.08
N VAL A 350 -17.29 10.47 16.80
CA VAL A 350 -18.24 10.44 15.68
C VAL A 350 -19.05 9.15 15.73
N PHE A 351 -18.39 8.02 15.95
CA PHE A 351 -19.04 6.70 15.99
C PHE A 351 -19.80 6.46 17.28
N VAL A 352 -19.32 7.00 18.40
CA VAL A 352 -20.04 6.98 19.69
C VAL A 352 -21.29 7.84 19.60
N GLY A 353 -21.21 9.04 19.01
CA GLY A 353 -22.35 9.91 18.78
C GLY A 353 -23.40 9.28 17.86
N LEU A 354 -22.95 8.69 16.74
CA LEU A 354 -23.82 7.94 15.85
C LEU A 354 -24.54 6.80 16.58
N ALA A 355 -23.79 6.00 17.35
CA ALA A 355 -24.36 4.90 18.13
C ALA A 355 -25.39 5.38 19.17
N ALA A 356 -25.11 6.53 19.80
CA ALA A 356 -25.99 7.14 20.80
C ALA A 356 -27.32 7.62 20.19
N LEU A 357 -27.23 8.39 19.10
CA LEU A 357 -28.40 8.92 18.40
C LEU A 357 -29.19 7.79 17.73
N ASN A 358 -28.52 6.86 17.05
CA ASN A 358 -29.17 5.76 16.33
C ASN A 358 -29.86 4.76 17.26
N SER A 359 -29.35 4.58 18.48
CA SER A 359 -30.00 3.73 19.50
C SER A 359 -31.23 4.41 20.14
N GLY A 360 -31.50 5.67 19.89
CA GLY A 360 -32.56 6.46 20.52
C GLY A 360 -32.33 6.77 22.00
N LYS A 361 -31.21 6.32 22.60
CA LYS A 361 -30.90 6.56 24.02
C LYS A 361 -30.46 7.99 24.31
N ILE A 362 -30.02 8.70 23.29
CA ILE A 362 -29.69 10.13 23.30
C ILE A 362 -30.45 10.79 22.17
N GLN A 363 -31.14 11.90 22.48
CA GLN A 363 -31.80 12.74 21.48
C GLN A 363 -30.90 13.94 21.12
N PRO A 364 -31.03 14.54 19.93
CA PRO A 364 -30.21 15.70 19.51
C PRO A 364 -30.25 16.88 20.51
N GLY A 365 -31.37 17.11 21.19
CA GLY A 365 -31.56 18.16 22.19
C GLY A 365 -31.19 17.79 23.62
N ASP A 366 -30.76 16.56 23.88
CA ASP A 366 -30.34 16.15 25.23
C ASP A 366 -29.06 16.89 25.62
N GLU A 367 -29.06 17.48 26.79
CA GLU A 367 -27.92 18.21 27.34
C GLU A 367 -27.30 17.47 28.52
N PHE A 368 -25.96 17.50 28.57
CA PHE A 368 -25.19 17.10 29.75
C PHE A 368 -24.37 18.28 30.26
N SER A 369 -24.29 18.40 31.58
CA SER A 369 -23.34 19.31 32.22
C SER A 369 -21.90 18.82 31.92
N CYS A 370 -21.04 19.72 31.50
CA CYS A 370 -19.71 19.45 31.02
C CYS A 370 -18.64 20.11 31.88
N PRO A 371 -18.39 19.58 33.09
CA PRO A 371 -17.35 20.10 33.99
C PRO A 371 -15.94 19.81 33.42
N ALA A 372 -14.96 20.51 33.94
CA ALA A 372 -13.53 20.29 33.59
C ALA A 372 -13.06 18.87 33.97
N SER A 373 -13.68 18.24 34.95
CA SER A 373 -13.45 16.86 35.35
C SER A 373 -14.72 16.17 35.83
N LEU A 374 -14.75 14.83 35.71
CA LEU A 374 -15.86 13.99 36.14
C LEU A 374 -15.31 12.81 36.95
N GLU A 375 -15.91 12.56 38.11
CA GLU A 375 -15.59 11.39 38.93
C GLU A 375 -16.36 10.17 38.41
N ILE A 376 -15.65 9.08 38.10
CA ILE A 376 -16.23 7.80 37.68
C ILE A 376 -15.63 6.71 38.56
N GLY A 377 -16.43 6.20 39.49
CA GLY A 377 -15.92 5.36 40.56
C GLY A 377 -14.99 6.14 41.49
N ASN A 378 -13.77 5.65 41.63
CA ASN A 378 -12.70 6.30 42.42
C ASN A 378 -11.65 7.02 41.55
N LEU A 379 -11.93 7.25 40.27
CA LEU A 379 -11.00 7.87 39.32
C LEU A 379 -11.55 9.19 38.79
N THR A 380 -10.67 10.18 38.64
CA THR A 380 -10.99 11.47 38.04
C THR A 380 -10.69 11.46 36.54
N PHE A 381 -11.71 11.63 35.72
CA PHE A 381 -11.63 11.76 34.26
C PHE A 381 -11.72 13.21 33.85
N ARG A 382 -10.73 13.70 33.10
CA ARG A 382 -10.61 15.13 32.79
C ARG A 382 -11.02 15.45 31.36
N ASN A 383 -11.61 16.65 31.20
CA ASN A 383 -11.72 17.27 29.90
C ASN A 383 -10.34 17.81 29.46
N TRP A 384 -10.18 18.05 28.15
CA TRP A 384 -8.95 18.69 27.64
C TRP A 384 -8.92 20.19 27.99
N LYS A 385 -10.08 20.87 28.11
CA LYS A 385 -10.20 22.22 28.67
C LYS A 385 -10.18 22.16 30.20
N LYS A 386 -9.46 23.08 30.81
CA LYS A 386 -9.34 23.19 32.28
C LYS A 386 -10.53 23.91 32.93
N SER A 387 -11.39 24.53 32.13
CA SER A 387 -12.62 25.23 32.59
C SER A 387 -13.86 24.41 32.22
N ASP A 388 -14.91 24.57 32.98
CA ASP A 388 -16.22 24.03 32.68
C ASP A 388 -16.77 24.62 31.37
N ALA A 389 -17.41 23.76 30.58
CA ALA A 389 -18.00 24.15 29.29
C ALA A 389 -19.49 24.43 29.36
N GLY A 390 -20.09 24.33 30.56
CA GLY A 390 -21.54 24.51 30.75
C GLY A 390 -22.34 23.27 30.33
N SER A 391 -23.58 23.45 30.01
CA SER A 391 -24.46 22.39 29.49
C SER A 391 -24.33 22.36 27.96
N LEU A 392 -24.06 21.20 27.38
CA LEU A 392 -23.86 21.03 25.95
C LEU A 392 -24.78 19.97 25.36
N THR A 393 -25.30 20.29 24.16
CA THR A 393 -25.94 19.28 23.30
C THR A 393 -24.92 18.38 22.63
N PHE A 394 -25.35 17.32 21.92
CA PHE A 394 -24.47 16.46 21.13
C PHE A 394 -23.61 17.25 20.14
N ALA A 395 -24.24 18.16 19.37
CA ALA A 395 -23.51 18.93 18.36
C ALA A 395 -22.45 19.85 18.96
N ASP A 396 -22.78 20.55 20.06
CA ASP A 396 -21.83 21.41 20.74
C ASP A 396 -20.67 20.64 21.36
N ALA A 397 -20.97 19.49 21.97
CA ALA A 397 -19.98 18.59 22.54
C ALA A 397 -19.03 17.99 21.48
N LEU A 398 -19.56 17.62 20.31
CA LEU A 398 -18.73 17.13 19.19
C LEU A 398 -17.86 18.26 18.62
N THR A 399 -18.46 19.46 18.44
CA THR A 399 -17.78 20.68 17.94
C THR A 399 -16.59 21.04 18.82
N GLN A 400 -16.80 21.14 20.13
CA GLN A 400 -15.77 21.49 21.10
C GLN A 400 -14.92 20.29 21.53
N SER A 401 -15.25 19.08 21.07
CA SER A 401 -14.59 17.82 21.47
C SER A 401 -14.62 17.57 22.99
N CYS A 402 -15.73 17.88 23.67
CA CYS A 402 -15.86 17.77 25.13
C CYS A 402 -15.80 16.30 25.60
N ASN A 403 -14.78 15.93 26.38
CA ASN A 403 -14.63 14.57 26.88
C ASN A 403 -15.71 14.18 27.89
N THR A 404 -16.00 15.08 28.84
CA THR A 404 -16.93 14.81 29.95
C THR A 404 -18.36 14.57 29.47
N TRP A 405 -18.75 15.17 28.34
CA TRP A 405 -20.00 14.83 27.67
C TRP A 405 -20.00 13.37 27.17
N PHE A 406 -18.93 12.99 26.46
CA PHE A 406 -18.83 11.66 25.86
C PHE A 406 -18.65 10.55 26.92
N TYR A 407 -18.03 10.82 28.07
CA TYR A 407 -17.98 9.88 29.18
C TYR A 407 -19.40 9.55 29.66
N GLN A 408 -20.21 10.57 29.92
CA GLN A 408 -21.60 10.42 30.38
C GLN A 408 -22.46 9.71 29.30
N CYS A 409 -22.33 10.12 28.05
CA CYS A 409 -22.99 9.49 26.92
C CYS A 409 -22.66 8.00 26.84
N GLY A 410 -21.38 7.64 26.87
CA GLY A 410 -20.93 6.26 26.77
C GLY A 410 -21.42 5.38 27.91
N MET A 411 -21.43 5.90 29.15
CA MET A 411 -22.02 5.19 30.29
C MET A 411 -23.54 5.02 30.14
N LYS A 412 -24.26 6.02 29.61
CA LYS A 412 -25.71 5.96 29.38
C LYS A 412 -26.08 4.93 28.30
N ILE A 413 -25.32 4.86 27.19
CA ILE A 413 -25.63 3.91 26.10
C ILE A 413 -25.04 2.51 26.33
N GLY A 414 -23.91 2.42 27.03
CA GLY A 414 -23.18 1.18 27.32
C GLY A 414 -22.19 0.76 26.24
N ALA A 415 -21.14 0.06 26.63
CA ALA A 415 -20.06 -0.38 25.74
C ALA A 415 -20.54 -1.22 24.57
N ARG A 416 -21.51 -2.11 24.79
CA ARG A 416 -22.06 -3.00 23.75
C ARG A 416 -22.61 -2.22 22.55
N VAL A 417 -23.40 -1.17 22.78
CA VAL A 417 -23.97 -0.35 21.71
C VAL A 417 -22.86 0.33 20.92
N ILE A 418 -21.82 0.85 21.60
CA ILE A 418 -20.66 1.48 20.95
C ILE A 418 -19.93 0.47 20.06
N THR A 419 -19.60 -0.71 20.60
CA THR A 419 -18.77 -1.70 19.90
C THR A 419 -19.50 -2.38 18.76
N GLU A 420 -20.81 -2.63 18.87
CA GLU A 420 -21.63 -3.17 17.77
C GLU A 420 -21.72 -2.19 16.61
N HIS A 421 -21.91 -0.89 16.86
CA HIS A 421 -21.92 0.13 15.80
C HIS A 421 -20.54 0.30 15.16
N ALA A 422 -19.49 0.32 15.97
CA ALA A 422 -18.12 0.38 15.46
C ALA A 422 -17.78 -0.81 14.54
N ALA A 423 -18.18 -2.02 14.94
CA ALA A 423 -17.97 -3.23 14.12
C ALA A 423 -18.76 -3.19 12.81
N ARG A 424 -20.02 -2.72 12.82
CA ARG A 424 -20.82 -2.54 11.60
C ARG A 424 -20.20 -1.53 10.62
N LEU A 425 -19.41 -0.59 11.13
CA LEU A 425 -18.65 0.38 10.33
C LEU A 425 -17.25 -0.12 9.95
N GLY A 426 -16.92 -1.39 10.25
CA GLY A 426 -15.64 -2.00 9.87
C GLY A 426 -14.46 -1.66 10.76
N LEU A 427 -14.67 -0.96 11.89
CA LEU A 427 -13.59 -0.63 12.83
C LEU A 427 -13.12 -1.86 13.59
N GLY A 428 -11.80 -2.02 13.72
CA GLY A 428 -11.19 -3.18 14.39
C GLY A 428 -11.21 -4.48 13.57
N MET A 429 -11.41 -4.38 12.25
CA MET A 429 -11.40 -5.50 11.31
C MET A 429 -10.63 -5.12 10.05
N ARG A 430 -9.92 -6.07 9.45
CA ARG A 430 -9.24 -5.84 8.16
C ARG A 430 -10.23 -5.39 7.10
N THR A 431 -9.84 -4.40 6.31
CA THR A 431 -10.64 -3.90 5.20
C THR A 431 -10.68 -4.87 4.03
N GLY A 432 -9.64 -5.74 3.94
CA GLY A 432 -9.53 -6.79 2.93
C GLY A 432 -8.89 -6.30 1.63
N ILE A 433 -8.00 -5.31 1.70
CA ILE A 433 -7.16 -4.98 0.55
C ILE A 433 -6.21 -6.13 0.22
N PRO A 434 -5.80 -6.29 -1.05
CA PRO A 434 -4.94 -7.40 -1.48
C PRO A 434 -3.47 -7.24 -1.04
N LEU A 435 -3.16 -6.32 -0.13
CA LEU A 435 -1.81 -6.07 0.34
C LEU A 435 -1.50 -6.85 1.61
N ASN A 436 -0.29 -7.41 1.68
CA ASN A 436 0.16 -8.16 2.84
C ASN A 436 0.39 -7.27 4.06
N GLY A 437 0.13 -7.83 5.26
CA GLY A 437 0.43 -7.17 6.51
C GLY A 437 -0.55 -6.06 6.90
N GLU A 438 -1.76 -6.03 6.33
CA GLU A 438 -2.81 -5.12 6.77
C GLU A 438 -3.06 -5.27 8.27
N ALA A 439 -3.04 -4.16 9.00
CA ALA A 439 -3.32 -4.14 10.42
C ALA A 439 -4.80 -4.50 10.68
N GLU A 440 -5.02 -5.45 11.57
CA GLU A 440 -6.36 -5.86 11.95
C GLU A 440 -7.08 -4.76 12.73
N GLY A 441 -6.32 -3.93 13.48
CA GLY A 441 -6.91 -2.98 14.41
C GLY A 441 -7.59 -3.68 15.58
N ARG A 442 -8.31 -2.91 16.38
CA ARG A 442 -9.07 -3.43 17.53
C ARG A 442 -9.98 -2.35 18.08
N VAL A 443 -11.22 -2.72 18.39
CA VAL A 443 -12.10 -1.94 19.28
C VAL A 443 -12.20 -2.67 20.60
N MET A 444 -11.81 -2.00 21.68
CA MET A 444 -11.89 -2.58 23.05
C MET A 444 -13.33 -2.95 23.36
N ASN A 445 -13.56 -4.22 23.68
CA ASN A 445 -14.86 -4.77 24.06
C ASN A 445 -14.72 -5.76 25.23
N ASP A 446 -15.82 -6.27 25.71
CA ASP A 446 -15.85 -7.15 26.88
C ASP A 446 -15.13 -8.49 26.63
N ASP A 447 -15.28 -9.06 25.43
CA ASP A 447 -14.60 -10.30 25.03
C ASP A 447 -13.08 -10.12 25.04
N TYR A 448 -12.62 -9.00 24.49
CA TYR A 448 -11.19 -8.66 24.50
C TYR A 448 -10.67 -8.50 25.93
N MET A 449 -11.40 -7.77 26.81
CA MET A 449 -10.99 -7.54 28.19
C MET A 449 -10.97 -8.85 28.98
N THR A 450 -11.95 -9.72 28.79
CA THR A 450 -12.00 -11.05 29.42
C THR A 450 -10.84 -11.93 28.93
N LYS A 451 -10.57 -11.92 27.62
CA LYS A 451 -9.49 -12.73 27.03
C LYS A 451 -8.10 -12.28 27.50
N VAL A 452 -7.83 -10.98 27.51
CA VAL A 452 -6.49 -10.41 27.76
C VAL A 452 -6.27 -10.13 29.25
N TYR A 453 -7.25 -9.49 29.91
CA TYR A 453 -7.12 -9.00 31.28
C TYR A 453 -7.85 -9.86 32.33
N LYS A 454 -8.58 -10.90 31.90
CA LYS A 454 -9.35 -11.82 32.77
C LYS A 454 -10.40 -11.10 33.63
N ARG A 455 -10.96 -10.01 33.09
CA ARG A 455 -12.02 -9.23 33.73
C ARG A 455 -12.97 -8.62 32.71
N HIS A 456 -14.15 -8.26 33.13
CA HIS A 456 -15.10 -7.47 32.34
C HIS A 456 -14.72 -5.99 32.29
N LEU A 457 -15.38 -5.25 31.38
CA LEU A 457 -15.26 -3.78 31.29
C LEU A 457 -15.82 -3.12 32.56
N TYR A 458 -15.06 -2.19 33.12
CA TYR A 458 -15.52 -1.28 34.15
C TYR A 458 -16.00 0.05 33.56
N ASN A 459 -16.68 0.89 34.36
CA ASN A 459 -17.14 2.21 33.93
C ASN A 459 -15.99 3.09 33.41
N GLY A 460 -14.80 3.01 34.00
CA GLY A 460 -13.60 3.70 33.52
C GLY A 460 -13.14 3.25 32.15
N ASP A 461 -13.26 1.95 31.83
CA ASP A 461 -12.95 1.46 30.48
C ASP A 461 -13.96 1.97 29.45
N ILE A 462 -15.26 2.00 29.83
CA ILE A 462 -16.33 2.57 28.97
C ILE A 462 -16.08 4.05 28.71
N ALA A 463 -15.70 4.79 29.73
CA ALA A 463 -15.33 6.21 29.59
C ALA A 463 -14.16 6.38 28.60
N ASN A 464 -13.09 5.61 28.74
CA ASN A 464 -11.97 5.65 27.79
C ASN A 464 -12.38 5.23 26.38
N LEU A 465 -13.16 4.16 26.23
CA LEU A 465 -13.70 3.74 24.94
C LEU A 465 -14.50 4.85 24.26
N SER A 466 -15.31 5.61 25.04
CA SER A 466 -16.17 6.68 24.52
C SER A 466 -15.40 7.84 23.86
N ILE A 467 -14.12 7.98 24.15
CA ILE A 467 -13.25 8.99 23.55
C ILE A 467 -12.15 8.39 22.68
N GLY A 468 -12.24 7.09 22.35
CA GLY A 468 -11.28 6.38 21.50
C GLY A 468 -9.91 6.18 22.14
N GLN A 469 -9.89 6.01 23.46
CA GLN A 469 -8.72 5.69 24.26
C GLN A 469 -8.81 4.24 24.79
N GLY A 470 -7.88 3.86 25.64
CA GLY A 470 -7.71 2.49 26.11
C GLY A 470 -7.04 1.63 25.05
N ASP A 471 -7.47 0.37 24.93
CA ASP A 471 -6.86 -0.61 24.00
C ASP A 471 -7.46 -0.57 22.58
N THR A 472 -8.16 0.51 22.21
CA THR A 472 -8.72 0.70 20.86
C THR A 472 -7.64 1.19 19.91
N LEU A 473 -7.41 0.44 18.82
CA LEU A 473 -6.40 0.73 17.80
C LEU A 473 -7.03 0.63 16.40
N ILE A 474 -6.91 1.66 15.59
CA ILE A 474 -7.52 1.77 14.26
C ILE A 474 -6.44 2.20 13.25
N SER A 475 -6.41 1.57 12.08
CA SER A 475 -5.54 2.02 11.00
C SER A 475 -6.13 3.23 10.26
N PRO A 476 -5.29 4.06 9.61
CA PRO A 476 -5.80 5.16 8.78
C PRO A 476 -6.77 4.69 7.69
N LEU A 477 -6.54 3.52 7.09
CA LEU A 477 -7.43 2.94 6.09
C LEU A 477 -8.80 2.57 6.69
N GLN A 478 -8.83 1.91 7.85
CA GLN A 478 -10.08 1.60 8.55
C GLN A 478 -10.85 2.86 8.93
N MET A 479 -10.14 3.89 9.39
CA MET A 479 -10.75 5.16 9.75
C MET A 479 -11.41 5.82 8.52
N ALA A 480 -10.72 5.83 7.38
CA ALA A 480 -11.26 6.38 6.14
C ALA A 480 -12.47 5.57 5.64
N GLN A 481 -12.43 4.23 5.74
CA GLN A 481 -13.54 3.34 5.39
C GLN A 481 -14.77 3.60 6.27
N ALA A 482 -14.58 3.73 7.58
CA ALA A 482 -15.68 4.02 8.50
C ALA A 482 -16.28 5.41 8.25
N MET A 483 -15.44 6.42 7.95
CA MET A 483 -15.93 7.75 7.55
C MET A 483 -16.65 7.73 6.20
N ALA A 484 -16.24 6.88 5.25
CA ALA A 484 -16.96 6.65 4.01
C ALA A 484 -18.36 6.09 4.24
N ALA A 485 -18.48 5.09 5.12
CA ALA A 485 -19.78 4.50 5.48
C ALA A 485 -20.70 5.51 6.20
N VAL A 486 -20.15 6.34 7.08
CA VAL A 486 -20.92 7.46 7.68
C VAL A 486 -21.34 8.47 6.61
N GLY A 487 -20.42 8.84 5.72
CA GLY A 487 -20.68 9.85 4.69
C GLY A 487 -21.77 9.44 3.70
N ASN A 488 -21.81 8.18 3.28
CA ASN A 488 -22.77 7.67 2.29
C ASN A 488 -24.15 7.29 2.88
N GLY A 489 -24.33 7.38 4.20
CA GLY A 489 -25.59 7.07 4.84
C GLY A 489 -25.69 5.70 5.48
N GLY A 490 -24.58 4.95 5.62
CA GLY A 490 -24.53 3.71 6.40
C GLY A 490 -24.04 2.48 5.66
N THR A 491 -23.80 2.57 4.35
CA THR A 491 -23.30 1.42 3.57
C THR A 491 -21.79 1.26 3.74
N LEU A 492 -21.38 0.13 4.30
CA LEU A 492 -19.96 -0.25 4.40
C LEU A 492 -19.55 -0.99 3.12
N TYR A 493 -18.86 -0.32 2.21
CA TYR A 493 -18.28 -0.96 1.03
C TYR A 493 -16.99 -1.71 1.36
N GLN A 494 -16.76 -2.84 0.66
CA GLN A 494 -15.44 -3.45 0.58
C GLN A 494 -14.47 -2.46 -0.03
N THR A 495 -13.35 -2.18 0.64
CA THR A 495 -12.30 -1.34 0.04
C THR A 495 -11.74 -2.02 -1.20
N ARG A 496 -11.63 -1.26 -2.28
CA ARG A 496 -11.17 -1.74 -3.57
C ARG A 496 -9.92 -0.96 -3.99
N LEU A 497 -8.80 -1.65 -4.14
CA LEU A 497 -7.52 -1.08 -4.58
C LEU A 497 -7.21 -1.41 -6.04
N VAL A 498 -7.74 -2.51 -6.54
CA VAL A 498 -7.62 -2.96 -7.93
C VAL A 498 -9.02 -3.09 -8.51
N SER A 499 -9.24 -2.51 -9.69
CA SER A 499 -10.51 -2.57 -10.40
C SER A 499 -10.58 -3.77 -11.33
N GLN A 500 -9.48 -4.09 -12.00
CA GLN A 500 -9.42 -5.20 -12.96
C GLN A 500 -7.98 -5.60 -13.29
N VAL A 501 -7.84 -6.80 -13.83
CA VAL A 501 -6.65 -7.32 -14.51
C VAL A 501 -6.97 -7.45 -15.99
N GLN A 502 -6.10 -6.93 -16.86
CA GLN A 502 -6.27 -6.93 -18.31
C GLN A 502 -5.10 -7.61 -19.00
N SER A 503 -5.37 -8.23 -20.15
CA SER A 503 -4.33 -8.63 -21.10
C SER A 503 -3.68 -7.41 -21.76
N ILE A 504 -2.59 -7.59 -22.48
CA ILE A 504 -1.86 -6.51 -23.13
C ILE A 504 -2.70 -5.80 -24.22
N ASP A 505 -3.65 -6.49 -24.82
CA ASP A 505 -4.61 -5.99 -25.82
C ASP A 505 -5.89 -5.39 -25.18
N GLY A 506 -5.89 -5.23 -23.86
CA GLY A 506 -6.96 -4.54 -23.11
C GLY A 506 -8.17 -5.40 -22.77
N GLN A 507 -8.15 -6.71 -23.04
CA GLN A 507 -9.25 -7.60 -22.64
C GLN A 507 -9.25 -7.82 -21.14
N ILE A 508 -10.42 -7.73 -20.51
CA ILE A 508 -10.58 -7.96 -19.07
C ILE A 508 -10.45 -9.46 -18.77
N VAL A 509 -9.41 -9.82 -18.02
CA VAL A 509 -9.19 -11.19 -17.54
C VAL A 509 -9.91 -11.41 -16.21
N THR A 510 -9.86 -10.43 -15.33
CA THR A 510 -10.53 -10.47 -14.03
C THR A 510 -11.04 -9.08 -13.67
N ALA A 511 -12.31 -9.00 -13.26
CA ALA A 511 -12.92 -7.76 -12.76
C ALA A 511 -13.20 -7.87 -11.26
N TYR A 512 -12.87 -6.82 -10.51
CA TYR A 512 -13.19 -6.68 -9.09
C TYR A 512 -14.34 -5.69 -8.92
N ASN A 513 -15.54 -6.23 -8.80
CA ASN A 513 -16.76 -5.43 -8.72
C ASN A 513 -16.93 -4.76 -7.35
N VAL A 514 -17.65 -3.63 -7.34
CA VAL A 514 -18.10 -2.96 -6.10
C VAL A 514 -18.96 -3.90 -5.28
N ARG A 515 -18.69 -4.02 -3.97
CA ARG A 515 -19.40 -4.89 -3.03
C ARG A 515 -19.67 -4.16 -1.73
N ALA A 516 -20.91 -4.20 -1.25
CA ALA A 516 -21.23 -3.87 0.12
C ALA A 516 -20.82 -5.04 1.05
N ARG A 517 -20.15 -4.74 2.16
CA ARG A 517 -19.83 -5.69 3.25
C ARG A 517 -20.91 -5.72 4.32
N GLY A 518 -21.63 -4.62 4.47
CA GLY A 518 -22.67 -4.46 5.48
C GLY A 518 -23.34 -3.10 5.33
N GLU A 519 -24.37 -2.92 6.12
CA GLU A 519 -25.16 -1.71 6.17
C GLU A 519 -25.60 -1.42 7.59
N ILE A 520 -25.64 -0.14 7.94
CA ILE A 520 -26.29 0.37 9.13
C ILE A 520 -27.41 1.29 8.66
N GLU A 521 -28.63 0.97 9.05
CA GLU A 521 -29.75 1.89 8.88
C GLU A 521 -29.55 3.11 9.78
N ILE A 522 -29.46 4.30 9.18
CA ILE A 522 -29.31 5.56 9.89
C ILE A 522 -30.48 6.46 9.50
N PRO A 523 -31.38 6.80 10.45
CA PRO A 523 -32.49 7.69 10.18
C PRO A 523 -32.00 9.05 9.64
N ASN A 524 -32.73 9.62 8.69
CA ASN A 524 -32.34 10.89 8.05
C ASN A 524 -32.07 12.01 9.05
N GLU A 525 -32.84 12.12 10.12
CA GLU A 525 -32.66 13.15 11.16
C GLU A 525 -31.37 12.94 11.95
N VAL A 526 -31.01 11.67 12.23
CA VAL A 526 -29.74 11.32 12.89
C VAL A 526 -28.56 11.69 11.96
N MET A 527 -28.66 11.35 10.69
CA MET A 527 -27.62 11.68 9.70
C MET A 527 -27.45 13.19 9.52
N LYS A 528 -28.56 13.93 9.46
CA LYS A 528 -28.57 15.40 9.34
C LYS A 528 -27.90 16.04 10.55
N GLU A 529 -28.25 15.59 11.75
CA GLU A 529 -27.64 16.08 12.98
C GLU A 529 -26.16 15.77 13.09
N LEU A 530 -25.75 14.54 12.75
CA LEU A 530 -24.36 14.13 12.76
C LEU A 530 -23.52 14.96 11.76
N ARG A 531 -24.03 15.13 10.52
CA ARG A 531 -23.36 15.95 9.50
C ARG A 531 -23.25 17.42 9.95
N ARG A 532 -24.33 17.98 10.52
CA ARG A 532 -24.32 19.33 11.07
C ARG A 532 -23.24 19.51 12.12
N ALA A 533 -23.18 18.59 13.08
CA ALA A 533 -22.19 18.62 14.15
C ALA A 533 -20.75 18.49 13.60
N MET A 534 -20.50 17.57 12.64
CA MET A 534 -19.18 17.40 12.01
C MET A 534 -18.75 18.62 11.16
N VAL A 535 -19.69 19.32 10.51
CA VAL A 535 -19.43 20.59 9.80
C VAL A 535 -19.05 21.68 10.80
N GLN A 536 -19.74 21.78 11.93
CA GLN A 536 -19.41 22.76 12.97
C GLN A 536 -18.01 22.56 13.56
N VAL A 537 -17.48 21.32 13.61
CA VAL A 537 -16.08 21.07 14.01
C VAL A 537 -15.10 21.82 13.10
N VAL A 538 -15.44 22.01 11.82
CA VAL A 538 -14.58 22.67 10.82
C VAL A 538 -14.87 24.17 10.74
N GLU A 539 -16.14 24.59 10.78
CA GLU A 539 -16.56 25.96 10.42
C GLU A 539 -16.82 26.86 11.62
N SER A 540 -17.17 26.28 12.77
CA SER A 540 -17.45 27.08 13.97
C SER A 540 -16.18 27.69 14.56
N ARG A 541 -16.28 28.88 15.15
CA ARG A 541 -15.19 29.48 15.96
C ARG A 541 -14.80 28.62 17.15
N MET A 542 -15.71 27.82 17.69
CA MET A 542 -15.48 26.88 18.77
C MET A 542 -14.95 25.51 18.23
N GLY A 543 -14.94 25.32 16.92
CA GLY A 543 -14.51 24.10 16.27
C GLY A 543 -13.01 23.89 16.33
N THR A 544 -12.61 22.63 16.24
CA THR A 544 -11.20 22.21 16.40
C THR A 544 -10.46 22.03 15.07
N ALA A 545 -11.13 22.14 13.90
CA ALA A 545 -10.56 21.81 12.60
C ALA A 545 -10.59 22.98 11.58
N GLY A 546 -10.61 24.24 12.01
CA GLY A 546 -10.71 25.41 11.12
C GLY A 546 -9.65 25.47 10.01
N LYS A 547 -8.46 24.84 10.19
CA LYS A 547 -7.42 24.76 9.16
C LYS A 547 -7.78 23.86 7.97
N ALA A 548 -8.84 23.03 8.09
CA ALA A 548 -9.35 22.20 6.99
C ALA A 548 -10.49 22.86 6.21
N GLN A 549 -10.88 24.08 6.56
CA GLN A 549 -11.95 24.82 5.89
C GLN A 549 -11.61 25.08 4.42
N VAL A 550 -12.62 24.90 3.57
CA VAL A 550 -12.55 25.11 2.12
C VAL A 550 -13.66 26.09 1.71
N ASP A 551 -13.30 27.12 0.95
CA ASP A 551 -14.24 28.13 0.51
C ASP A 551 -15.32 27.52 -0.40
N GLY A 552 -16.60 27.72 -0.02
CA GLY A 552 -17.76 27.26 -0.81
C GLY A 552 -18.09 25.77 -0.66
N VAL A 553 -17.34 24.99 0.14
CA VAL A 553 -17.58 23.57 0.37
C VAL A 553 -17.68 23.28 1.87
N HIS A 554 -18.79 22.70 2.29
CA HIS A 554 -18.92 22.22 3.66
C HIS A 554 -18.13 20.92 3.86
N VAL A 555 -17.14 20.96 4.74
CA VAL A 555 -16.32 19.79 5.12
C VAL A 555 -16.86 19.24 6.44
N ALA A 556 -17.28 17.99 6.45
CA ALA A 556 -17.64 17.27 7.67
C ALA A 556 -16.41 16.51 8.19
N GLY A 557 -15.98 16.79 9.42
CA GLY A 557 -14.79 16.13 9.96
C GLY A 557 -14.69 16.18 11.47
N LYS A 558 -13.72 15.44 12.01
CA LYS A 558 -13.39 15.42 13.43
C LYS A 558 -11.89 15.31 13.64
N THR A 559 -11.37 16.12 14.55
CA THR A 559 -9.97 15.99 15.02
C THR A 559 -9.86 14.98 16.14
N GLY A 560 -8.70 14.34 16.22
CA GLY A 560 -8.30 13.47 17.32
C GLY A 560 -6.88 13.78 17.77
N THR A 561 -6.62 13.48 19.02
CA THR A 561 -5.29 13.51 19.63
C THR A 561 -5.26 12.35 20.61
N ALA A 562 -4.28 11.48 20.48
CA ALA A 562 -4.15 10.31 21.34
C ALA A 562 -2.67 10.03 21.62
N GLN A 563 -2.38 9.72 22.86
CA GLN A 563 -1.05 9.29 23.29
C GLN A 563 -0.89 7.80 23.06
N TRP A 564 0.29 7.35 22.66
CA TRP A 564 0.62 5.95 22.45
C TRP A 564 2.12 5.68 22.62
N GLY A 565 2.46 4.41 22.82
CA GLY A 565 3.82 3.99 23.06
C GLY A 565 4.13 3.78 24.56
N PRO A 566 5.36 3.36 24.88
CA PRO A 566 5.78 3.17 26.27
C PRO A 566 6.00 4.52 26.97
N LYS A 567 5.78 4.60 28.28
CA LYS A 567 5.87 5.83 29.09
C LYS A 567 7.18 6.61 28.93
N ASN A 568 8.29 5.92 28.69
CA ASN A 568 9.60 6.55 28.48
C ASN A 568 9.85 7.03 27.04
N ASN A 569 8.95 6.73 26.12
CA ASN A 569 9.00 7.12 24.71
C ASN A 569 7.58 7.33 24.18
N GLU A 570 6.76 8.04 24.94
CA GLU A 570 5.38 8.33 24.57
C GLU A 570 5.33 9.27 23.39
N ARG A 571 4.45 8.96 22.43
CA ARG A 571 4.23 9.75 21.22
C ARG A 571 2.77 10.14 21.13
N THR A 572 2.50 11.19 20.37
CA THR A 572 1.14 11.65 20.10
C THR A 572 0.75 11.34 18.66
N ALA A 573 -0.37 10.65 18.47
CA ALA A 573 -1.04 10.49 17.19
C ALA A 573 -2.09 11.58 17.03
N ALA A 574 -1.87 12.49 16.06
CA ALA A 574 -2.86 13.51 15.71
C ALA A 574 -3.64 13.09 14.48
N TRP A 575 -4.95 13.18 14.57
CA TRP A 575 -5.90 12.73 13.55
C TRP A 575 -6.75 13.86 13.03
N PHE A 576 -7.12 13.75 11.75
CA PHE A 576 -8.28 14.42 11.19
C PHE A 576 -8.94 13.50 10.17
N ALA A 577 -10.21 13.14 10.39
CA ALA A 577 -10.94 12.25 9.51
C ALA A 577 -12.36 12.76 9.29
N GLY A 578 -12.93 12.42 8.12
CA GLY A 578 -14.25 12.89 7.72
C GLY A 578 -14.52 12.67 6.24
N PHE A 579 -15.38 13.51 5.67
CA PHE A 579 -15.78 13.45 4.26
C PHE A 579 -16.14 14.85 3.72
N ALA A 580 -16.06 15.01 2.41
CA ALA A 580 -16.38 16.25 1.71
C ALA A 580 -16.94 15.98 0.29
N PRO A 581 -17.89 16.81 -0.22
CA PRO A 581 -18.73 17.74 0.51
C PRO A 581 -19.62 17.05 1.56
N ALA A 582 -20.08 17.77 2.59
CA ALA A 582 -20.85 17.17 3.68
C ALA A 582 -22.23 16.65 3.25
N ASP A 583 -22.89 17.33 2.31
CA ASP A 583 -24.23 17.02 1.81
C ASP A 583 -24.21 15.87 0.78
N LYS A 584 -23.22 15.83 -0.11
CA LYS A 584 -23.05 14.82 -1.16
C LYS A 584 -21.60 14.38 -1.21
N PRO A 585 -21.17 13.50 -0.32
CA PRO A 585 -19.77 13.12 -0.20
C PRO A 585 -19.21 12.51 -1.48
N ARG A 586 -18.07 13.05 -1.93
CA ARG A 586 -17.26 12.52 -3.04
C ARG A 586 -15.94 11.92 -2.55
N TYR A 587 -15.46 12.40 -1.41
CA TYR A 587 -14.21 11.98 -0.80
C TYR A 587 -14.42 11.75 0.69
N ALA A 588 -14.07 10.56 1.15
CA ALA A 588 -13.89 10.27 2.57
C ALA A 588 -12.39 10.19 2.85
N PHE A 589 -11.94 10.72 3.97
CA PHE A 589 -10.53 10.86 4.27
C PHE A 589 -10.18 10.54 5.71
N ALA A 590 -8.93 10.10 5.91
CA ALA A 590 -8.30 10.02 7.22
C ALA A 590 -6.82 10.41 7.11
N ALA A 591 -6.43 11.46 7.82
CA ALA A 591 -5.04 11.88 7.99
C ALA A 591 -4.54 11.54 9.37
N LEU A 592 -3.32 11.02 9.42
CA LEU A 592 -2.56 10.74 10.61
C LEU A 592 -1.25 11.52 10.57
N TYR A 593 -0.94 12.22 11.65
CA TYR A 593 0.37 12.77 11.95
C TYR A 593 0.94 12.01 13.16
N GLU A 594 2.09 11.38 13.00
CA GLU A 594 2.80 10.69 14.07
C GLU A 594 3.85 11.63 14.69
N GLY A 595 3.59 12.09 15.90
CA GLY A 595 4.44 13.03 16.63
C GLY A 595 5.80 12.45 17.04
N GLU A 596 6.71 13.33 17.40
CA GLU A 596 7.97 12.96 18.04
C GLU A 596 7.73 12.47 19.47
N ALA A 597 8.69 11.71 19.97
CA ALA A 597 8.64 11.24 21.36
C ALA A 597 8.64 12.42 22.33
N ASN A 598 7.82 12.32 23.38
CA ASN A 598 7.70 13.29 24.47
C ASN A 598 7.37 14.73 23.99
N ASN A 599 6.61 14.85 22.88
CA ASN A 599 6.09 16.13 22.40
C ASN A 599 4.57 16.17 22.61
N ASP A 600 4.13 16.91 23.62
CA ASP A 600 2.73 17.06 24.01
C ASP A 600 1.98 18.16 23.22
N ASP A 601 2.68 19.00 22.45
CA ASP A 601 2.10 20.10 21.67
C ASP A 601 1.45 19.65 20.35
N VAL A 602 1.34 18.33 20.14
CA VAL A 602 0.80 17.76 18.91
C VAL A 602 -0.72 17.59 18.99
N HIS A 603 -1.46 18.37 18.19
CA HIS A 603 -2.92 18.33 18.15
C HIS A 603 -3.47 18.12 16.74
N GLY A 604 -4.59 17.38 16.62
CA GLY A 604 -5.21 17.08 15.33
C GLY A 604 -5.56 18.31 14.48
N GLY A 605 -6.06 19.35 15.11
CA GLY A 605 -6.41 20.62 14.43
C GLY A 605 -5.20 21.40 13.91
N THR A 606 -4.05 21.26 14.58
CA THR A 606 -2.82 21.98 14.24
C THR A 606 -1.99 21.23 13.19
N PHE A 607 -1.95 19.91 13.25
CA PHE A 607 -1.07 19.08 12.42
C PHE A 607 -1.81 18.27 11.36
N ALA A 608 -2.87 17.53 11.70
CA ALA A 608 -3.56 16.65 10.75
C ALA A 608 -4.58 17.39 9.87
N ALA A 609 -5.36 18.33 10.43
CA ALA A 609 -6.36 19.08 9.66
C ALA A 609 -5.75 19.86 8.48
N PRO A 610 -4.61 20.57 8.60
CA PRO A 610 -4.01 21.25 7.46
C PRO A 610 -3.47 20.29 6.38
N ILE A 611 -3.13 19.03 6.69
CA ILE A 611 -2.75 18.04 5.69
C ILE A 611 -3.92 17.79 4.74
N VAL A 612 -5.11 17.52 5.28
CA VAL A 612 -6.33 17.35 4.50
C VAL A 612 -6.76 18.64 3.83
N GLY A 613 -6.71 19.76 4.57
CA GLY A 613 -7.13 21.08 4.05
C GLY A 613 -6.40 21.50 2.78
N ARG A 614 -5.10 21.22 2.66
CA ARG A 614 -4.33 21.47 1.43
C ARG A 614 -4.85 20.66 0.25
N VAL A 615 -5.16 19.39 0.48
CA VAL A 615 -5.67 18.48 -0.57
C VAL A 615 -7.08 18.91 -1.00
N LEU A 616 -7.98 19.14 -0.05
CA LEU A 616 -9.35 19.53 -0.37
C LEU A 616 -9.42 20.88 -1.09
N LYS A 617 -8.60 21.85 -0.69
CA LYS A 617 -8.52 23.15 -1.38
C LYS A 617 -8.13 23.01 -2.84
N GLU A 618 -7.21 22.09 -3.17
CA GLU A 618 -6.82 21.83 -4.55
C GLU A 618 -7.92 21.07 -5.31
N LEU A 619 -8.55 20.07 -4.69
CA LEU A 619 -9.64 19.29 -5.31
C LEU A 619 -10.88 20.14 -5.64
N PHE A 620 -11.15 21.17 -4.85
CA PHE A 620 -12.34 22.01 -4.98
C PHE A 620 -12.04 23.43 -5.49
N LYS A 621 -10.82 23.68 -6.00
CA LYS A 621 -10.40 25.04 -6.45
C LYS A 621 -11.25 25.63 -7.57
N ASP A 622 -11.75 24.76 -8.46
CA ASP A 622 -12.52 25.16 -9.64
C ASP A 622 -14.05 25.14 -9.40
N GLU A 623 -14.50 24.82 -8.18
CA GLU A 623 -15.92 24.84 -7.86
C GLU A 623 -16.43 26.27 -7.69
N PRO A 624 -17.66 26.58 -8.17
CA PRO A 624 -18.24 27.92 -8.06
C PRO A 624 -18.40 28.29 -6.58
N LYS A 625 -17.72 29.34 -6.15
CA LYS A 625 -17.85 29.87 -4.79
C LYS A 625 -19.29 30.29 -4.55
N LYS A 626 -20.03 29.53 -3.73
CA LYS A 626 -21.36 29.96 -3.26
C LYS A 626 -21.17 31.29 -2.51
N LYS A 627 -21.70 32.38 -3.05
CA LYS A 627 -21.74 33.69 -2.35
C LYS A 627 -22.54 33.46 -1.08
N ASN A 628 -21.91 33.56 0.08
CA ASN A 628 -22.59 33.59 1.37
C ASN A 628 -23.50 34.83 1.42
N LYS A 629 -24.80 34.63 1.18
CA LYS A 629 -25.81 35.68 1.32
C LYS A 629 -26.08 36.10 2.78
N ASP A 630 -25.50 35.39 3.76
CA ASP A 630 -25.75 35.61 5.17
C ASP A 630 -24.75 36.55 5.87
N LYS A 631 -23.64 36.96 5.20
CA LYS A 631 -22.71 37.93 5.81
C LYS A 631 -23.13 39.41 5.71
N ASP A 632 -24.14 39.71 4.90
CA ASP A 632 -24.61 41.11 4.71
C ASP A 632 -25.77 41.49 5.63
N LYS A 633 -26.37 40.57 6.40
CA LYS A 633 -27.47 40.89 7.32
C LYS A 633 -27.03 41.30 8.72
N ASP A 634 -25.81 41.02 9.13
CA ASP A 634 -25.31 41.41 10.47
C ASP A 634 -24.50 42.71 10.50
N LYS A 635 -24.28 43.35 9.34
CA LYS A 635 -23.55 44.63 9.30
C LYS A 635 -24.43 45.88 9.55
N ASP A 636 -25.74 45.74 9.56
CA ASP A 636 -26.65 46.88 9.74
C ASP A 636 -27.26 47.02 11.15
N LYS A 637 -26.84 46.22 12.14
CA LYS A 637 -27.37 46.29 13.51
C LYS A 637 -26.44 46.88 14.56
N ASP A 638 -25.17 47.16 14.25
CA ASP A 638 -24.23 47.76 15.20
C ASP A 638 -23.89 49.23 14.87
N LYS A 639 -24.91 50.06 14.71
CA LYS A 639 -24.79 51.52 14.78
C LYS A 639 -25.75 52.06 15.82
N GLU A 640 -25.56 51.72 17.07
CA GLU A 640 -26.03 52.50 18.20
C GLU A 640 -24.91 52.67 19.22
N LYS A 641 -24.66 53.92 19.49
CA LYS A 641 -23.60 54.49 20.34
C LYS A 641 -23.76 54.09 21.80
N HIS A 642 -22.66 53.80 22.48
CA HIS A 642 -22.48 54.21 23.86
C HIS A 642 -21.02 54.60 24.12
N PRO A 643 -20.79 55.56 25.04
CA PRO A 643 -19.55 56.32 25.11
C PRO A 643 -18.48 55.71 26.02
N ASP A 644 -17.28 56.25 25.86
CA ASP A 644 -16.01 56.00 26.53
C ASP A 644 -16.11 55.81 28.05
N GLU A 645 -15.41 54.78 28.54
CA GLU A 645 -14.80 54.81 29.89
C GLU A 645 -13.50 53.98 29.90
N ASP A 646 -12.53 54.63 30.47
CA ASP A 646 -11.14 54.42 30.70
C ASP A 646 -10.56 53.02 30.91
N ALA A 647 -9.38 52.79 30.30
CA ALA A 647 -8.46 51.71 30.58
C ALA A 647 -7.55 52.04 31.75
N PRO A 648 -7.12 51.07 32.55
CA PRO A 648 -5.91 51.18 33.33
C PRO A 648 -4.85 50.12 32.90
N PRO A 649 -3.57 50.29 33.34
CA PRO A 649 -2.42 49.90 32.58
C PRO A 649 -1.83 48.50 32.94
N ASP A 650 -0.99 48.05 32.01
CA ASP A 650 -0.16 46.84 32.04
C ASP A 650 0.53 46.53 33.37
N GLY A 651 0.39 45.28 33.81
CA GLY A 651 1.24 44.63 34.80
C GLY A 651 1.59 43.20 34.36
N PRO A 652 2.84 42.76 34.55
CA PRO A 652 3.32 41.49 34.00
C PRO A 652 2.74 40.25 34.70
N ALA A 653 2.36 39.25 33.94
CA ALA A 653 1.82 37.97 34.39
C ALA A 653 2.91 37.13 35.10
N PRO A 654 2.56 36.43 36.19
CA PRO A 654 3.50 35.53 36.89
C PRO A 654 3.66 34.20 36.09
N LYS A 655 4.92 33.74 36.06
CA LYS A 655 5.30 32.44 35.51
C LYS A 655 4.63 31.32 36.32
N ALA A 656 3.84 30.49 35.69
CA ALA A 656 3.27 29.29 36.29
C ALA A 656 4.32 28.16 36.31
N GLU A 657 4.51 27.56 37.49
CA GLU A 657 5.26 26.32 37.66
C GLU A 657 4.51 25.13 37.04
N PRO A 658 5.24 24.09 36.56
CA PRO A 658 4.62 22.94 35.95
C PRO A 658 3.94 22.05 36.99
N VAL A 659 2.62 21.95 36.93
CA VAL A 659 1.86 20.98 37.70
C VAL A 659 2.09 19.58 37.09
N ARG A 660 2.67 18.69 37.88
CA ARG A 660 2.80 17.26 37.55
C ARG A 660 1.41 16.65 37.44
N ASN A 661 1.02 16.30 36.20
CA ASN A 661 -0.13 15.46 35.97
C ASN A 661 0.28 13.99 36.18
N ASP A 662 -0.10 13.40 37.30
CA ASP A 662 -0.02 11.97 37.49
C ASP A 662 -1.08 11.30 36.56
N PRO A 663 -0.64 10.38 35.68
CA PRO A 663 -1.59 9.62 34.85
C PRO A 663 -2.34 8.60 35.74
N PRO A 664 -3.54 8.16 35.28
CA PRO A 664 -4.28 7.12 36.01
C PRO A 664 -3.45 5.85 36.13
N PRO A 665 -3.56 5.10 37.23
CA PRO A 665 -2.80 3.88 37.45
C PRO A 665 -3.16 2.82 36.42
N SER A 666 -2.11 2.24 35.81
CA SER A 666 -2.11 1.03 34.98
C SER A 666 -2.71 1.08 33.58
N ALA A 667 -2.14 1.88 32.69
CA ALA A 667 -2.00 1.37 31.33
C ALA A 667 -0.72 0.53 31.28
N ARG A 668 -0.82 -0.79 31.29
CA ARG A 668 0.31 -1.64 30.90
C ARG A 668 0.74 -1.24 29.50
N PRO A 669 2.03 -1.30 29.16
CA PRO A 669 2.52 -0.87 27.87
C PRO A 669 1.75 -1.61 26.78
N VAL A 670 1.20 -0.82 25.86
CA VAL A 670 0.73 -1.33 24.57
C VAL A 670 1.91 -2.07 23.96
N PRO A 671 1.76 -3.34 23.54
CA PRO A 671 2.85 -4.00 22.83
C PRO A 671 3.23 -3.10 21.65
N THR A 672 4.46 -2.67 21.61
CA THR A 672 5.08 -2.09 20.43
C THR A 672 4.66 -2.89 19.22
N PRO A 673 4.36 -2.28 18.06
CA PRO A 673 4.25 -3.00 16.80
C PRO A 673 5.50 -3.87 16.70
N ILE A 674 5.32 -5.18 16.67
CA ILE A 674 6.42 -6.14 16.61
C ILE A 674 7.26 -5.76 15.40
N PRO A 675 8.54 -5.40 15.55
CA PRO A 675 9.43 -5.26 14.40
C PRO A 675 9.41 -6.60 13.69
N GLY A 676 9.16 -6.56 12.40
CA GLY A 676 8.87 -7.66 11.51
C GLY A 676 9.45 -9.01 11.92
N ARG A 677 8.61 -10.02 11.85
CA ARG A 677 9.05 -11.39 11.77
C ARG A 677 10.13 -11.48 10.70
N ARG A 678 11.29 -12.00 11.11
CA ARG A 678 12.44 -12.50 10.36
C ARG A 678 12.77 -11.79 9.04
N PRO A 679 14.03 -11.42 8.84
CA PRO A 679 14.48 -10.95 7.54
C PRO A 679 14.15 -11.99 6.47
N LEU A 680 13.62 -11.51 5.35
CA LEU A 680 13.26 -12.30 4.17
C LEU A 680 14.45 -13.00 3.48
N PHE A 681 15.63 -12.97 4.09
CA PHE A 681 16.80 -13.68 3.63
C PHE A 681 17.31 -14.61 4.74
N PRO A 682 17.41 -15.94 4.48
CA PRO A 682 18.03 -16.84 5.42
C PRO A 682 19.53 -16.53 5.46
N THR A 683 20.01 -16.01 6.58
CA THR A 683 21.43 -16.08 6.93
C THR A 683 21.75 -17.52 7.21
N ARG A 684 22.36 -18.24 6.25
CA ARG A 684 23.06 -19.47 6.54
C ARG A 684 24.30 -19.11 7.36
N THR A 685 24.23 -19.29 8.65
CA THR A 685 25.42 -19.54 9.46
C THR A 685 25.94 -20.91 9.09
N ASN A 686 27.15 -20.95 8.51
CA ASN A 686 27.96 -22.15 8.45
C ASN A 686 28.25 -22.57 9.90
N ALA A 687 27.69 -23.69 10.32
CA ALA A 687 28.27 -24.52 11.35
C ALA A 687 28.48 -25.89 10.74
N ARG A 688 29.67 -26.43 10.97
CA ARG A 688 30.29 -27.67 10.50
C ARG A 688 29.31 -28.82 10.26
#